data_67d45fd6a9d82136ddfecc113c8d0b81
#
_entry.id   67d45fd6a9d82136ddfecc113c8d0b81
#
_cell.length_a   1.000
_cell.length_b   1.000
_cell.length_c   1.000
_cell.angle_alpha   90.00
_cell.angle_beta   90.00
_cell.angle_gamma   90.00
#
_symmetry.space_group_name_H-M   'P 1'
#
loop_
_entity.id
_entity.type
_entity.pdbx_description
1 polymer ?
#
loop_
_entity_poly.entity_id
_entity_poly.type
_entity_poly.pdbx_seq_one_letter_code
_entity_poly.pdbx_strand_id
1 'polypeptide(L)'
;MVLILAAIGNCAGGMRMREVRMIKTYDQMVKDILAELPSESDYLDYKQQPYAEKGKLFEDGKKRELLKDIIAMANVQQVPNDYRFIIVGVSNDRKCIGVDALRCCDDSSYQGLFAKIEPRLSVNTGVVTFRGKAYEYFCIKPEAHTVYAVKEKCNFDSAEILRQVAFVRRGSTTGELADSEILRIKSSALSEAAVAKTEKDRLLQARKIMAVAALIGAWDEKKPGDCEVISQIAEMPYKEWARVLHNELHSADSIFFQDGKWKIANRISFLEKYGDGFFDEDMAVLKAAAIRVLTTADPKYHAAPEERWMRSEETGHSAEITRGLSQMVAIVRYHKELFSNCSNRFEVAFVSSILDAALGTEDWRVLATLDKNIQFLAEADPQAFLRLMKECVDEGDSAWWHFFSEEEPAWGSEPYGSGCFRALKLLAIAENYFSEACVILFKIAMKRKDVLKVLKEILLPWYPETGANAKKRRKIFRKLSRLDTELSWELLYQLLPVHLPGAVCPIQYPLYLPFKEIPRPDKKEYLEVCNSYESEAVTLAEGDTHKIARLIDVSMRLYKEPFMQLVRLLENEQKKKYDEKARYFIWNCILSYTCQLKRHGGEFSERCKVLGEVADQWRPEGVYWQAKRVFDESLYAVIEEKSDIATEIEELKHVRKEWLEKLYQRDGKHCVAMLSTVAEYAAGIGAAVAKLPAMTSYADEHLSEWLSTKDGKYLELAKGYIWERQMADSDGVLSLLRQDWSDEAKLNFMTALPLKREYWEMAKRTLSVVSFAEYWKNQRFDVDLLVSGEEASYVVQHFLYCKQWKKALLLAGVSIDKEIACSKETVEKVLLYPHIQEFHDSNSCSYLVKKLFQYLVDDGSEKSILFPVAWRWYDLLEDKATILFDSIASDPHFFMMLLVILYNPDRCKEFGFEQVTTQMQQKCLAVLADWKTVPGMHGGKLEPRIFRNWMEEVDKEKERL
;
A
#
# COMPACT_ATOMS: atom_id res chain seq x y z
N MET A 1 -0.60 -1.38 25.19
CA MET A 1 -1.31 -2.65 25.50
C MET A 1 -2.85 -2.53 25.42
N VAL A 2 -3.44 -1.37 25.64
CA VAL A 2 -4.91 -1.16 25.49
C VAL A 2 -5.34 -0.95 24.04
N LEU A 3 -4.47 -0.44 23.16
CA LEU A 3 -4.72 -0.27 21.72
C LEU A 3 -4.53 -1.55 20.88
N ILE A 4 -3.84 -2.54 21.41
CA ILE A 4 -3.63 -3.83 20.73
C ILE A 4 -4.83 -4.78 20.95
N LEU A 5 -5.58 -4.62 22.03
CA LEU A 5 -6.77 -5.41 22.31
C LEU A 5 -8.01 -4.92 21.53
N ALA A 6 -8.02 -3.68 21.04
CA ALA A 6 -9.09 -3.15 20.20
C ALA A 6 -8.96 -3.60 18.72
N ALA A 7 -7.76 -3.94 18.26
CA ALA A 7 -7.52 -4.43 16.89
C ALA A 7 -7.81 -5.94 16.74
N ILE A 8 -7.79 -6.71 17.82
CA ILE A 8 -8.09 -8.15 17.79
C ILE A 8 -9.60 -8.43 17.90
N GLY A 9 -10.39 -7.46 18.40
CA GLY A 9 -11.85 -7.57 18.50
C GLY A 9 -12.62 -7.47 17.18
N ASN A 10 -12.00 -6.93 16.13
CA ASN A 10 -12.68 -6.70 14.84
C ASN A 10 -12.38 -7.75 13.74
N CYS A 11 -11.57 -8.77 14.01
CA CYS A 11 -11.33 -9.88 13.09
C CYS A 11 -12.09 -11.16 13.40
N ALA A 12 -12.90 -11.17 14.46
CA ALA A 12 -13.90 -12.19 14.70
C ALA A 12 -15.26 -11.74 14.14
N GLY A 13 -15.28 -11.45 12.83
CA GLY A 13 -16.51 -11.32 12.05
C GLY A 13 -17.22 -12.67 12.07
N GLY A 14 -18.26 -12.72 12.91
CA GLY A 14 -19.02 -13.89 13.23
C GLY A 14 -19.42 -14.70 12.01
N MET A 15 -19.09 -15.96 12.01
CA MET A 15 -19.99 -16.97 11.48
C MET A 15 -21.34 -16.80 12.22
N ARG A 16 -22.24 -16.00 11.66
CA ARG A 16 -23.65 -16.14 11.94
C ARG A 16 -24.01 -17.55 11.47
N MET A 17 -24.17 -18.44 12.44
CA MET A 17 -24.86 -19.67 12.20
C MET A 17 -26.13 -19.32 11.42
N ARG A 18 -26.30 -19.93 10.24
CA ARG A 18 -27.60 -19.98 9.58
C ARG A 18 -28.59 -20.34 10.64
N GLU A 19 -29.52 -19.46 10.97
CA GLU A 19 -30.76 -19.85 11.61
C GLU A 19 -31.38 -20.90 10.70
N VAL A 20 -31.22 -22.16 11.09
CA VAL A 20 -32.11 -23.23 10.63
C VAL A 20 -33.47 -22.76 11.11
N ARG A 21 -34.32 -22.29 10.20
CA ARG A 21 -35.73 -22.08 10.49
C ARG A 21 -36.23 -23.39 11.03
N MET A 22 -36.24 -23.53 12.34
CA MET A 22 -36.92 -24.65 12.99
C MET A 22 -38.37 -24.55 12.56
N ILE A 23 -38.88 -25.58 11.87
CA ILE A 23 -40.29 -25.71 11.55
C ILE A 23 -41.03 -25.72 12.89
N LYS A 24 -41.75 -24.62 13.19
CA LYS A 24 -42.51 -24.52 14.44
C LYS A 24 -43.56 -25.64 14.46
N THR A 25 -43.68 -26.35 15.55
CA THR A 25 -44.77 -27.31 15.74
C THR A 25 -46.11 -26.57 15.87
N TYR A 26 -47.23 -27.22 15.57
CA TYR A 26 -48.57 -26.63 15.74
C TYR A 26 -48.78 -26.10 17.15
N ASP A 27 -48.33 -26.83 18.16
CA ASP A 27 -48.37 -26.43 19.57
C ASP A 27 -47.60 -25.09 19.79
N GLN A 28 -46.46 -24.94 19.14
CA GLN A 28 -45.69 -23.71 19.28
C GLN A 28 -46.40 -22.53 18.59
N MET A 29 -47.00 -22.75 17.44
CA MET A 29 -47.76 -21.72 16.72
C MET A 29 -48.98 -21.28 17.55
N VAL A 30 -49.70 -22.20 18.17
CA VAL A 30 -50.83 -21.89 19.04
C VAL A 30 -50.38 -21.15 20.30
N LYS A 31 -49.25 -21.50 20.90
CA LYS A 31 -48.68 -20.75 22.04
C LYS A 31 -48.33 -19.32 21.67
N ASP A 32 -47.75 -19.11 20.49
CA ASP A 32 -47.41 -17.79 19.98
C ASP A 32 -48.70 -16.94 19.78
N ILE A 33 -49.75 -17.53 19.18
CA ILE A 33 -51.08 -16.88 19.04
C ILE A 33 -51.68 -16.52 20.40
N LEU A 34 -51.65 -17.45 21.37
CA LEU A 34 -52.15 -17.21 22.73
C LEU A 34 -51.33 -16.16 23.49
N ALA A 35 -50.07 -15.97 23.17
CA ALA A 35 -49.23 -14.97 23.78
C ALA A 35 -49.59 -13.55 23.31
N GLU A 36 -49.87 -13.39 22.02
CA GLU A 36 -50.18 -12.11 21.37
C GLU A 36 -51.68 -11.77 21.38
N LEU A 37 -52.54 -12.78 21.43
CA LEU A 37 -53.99 -12.69 21.37
C LEU A 37 -54.54 -11.73 20.28
N PRO A 38 -54.15 -11.91 19.01
CA PRO A 38 -54.67 -11.10 17.93
C PRO A 38 -56.18 -11.18 17.83
N SER A 39 -56.78 -10.21 17.11
CA SER A 39 -58.22 -10.26 16.83
C SER A 39 -58.56 -11.42 15.94
N GLU A 40 -59.81 -11.96 16.08
CA GLU A 40 -60.33 -12.92 15.08
C GLU A 40 -60.23 -12.41 13.66
N SER A 41 -59.98 -13.28 12.75
CA SER A 41 -59.79 -12.99 11.33
C SER A 41 -60.31 -14.13 10.45
N ASP A 42 -60.13 -13.99 9.15
CA ASP A 42 -60.51 -15.01 8.20
C ASP A 42 -59.79 -16.37 8.41
N TYR A 43 -58.64 -16.34 9.13
CA TYR A 43 -57.79 -17.50 9.38
C TYR A 43 -57.56 -17.84 10.85
N LEU A 44 -58.19 -17.10 11.76
CA LEU A 44 -58.12 -17.33 13.23
C LEU A 44 -59.49 -17.13 13.86
N ASP A 45 -59.94 -18.12 14.61
CA ASP A 45 -61.17 -18.10 15.33
C ASP A 45 -60.99 -18.54 16.80
N TYR A 46 -61.68 -17.90 17.72
CA TYR A 46 -61.72 -18.26 19.14
C TYR A 46 -63.05 -18.78 19.55
N LYS A 47 -63.03 -19.85 20.33
CA LYS A 47 -64.24 -20.44 20.92
C LYS A 47 -64.09 -20.52 22.44
N GLN A 48 -65.09 -20.13 23.13
CA GLN A 48 -65.13 -20.20 24.61
C GLN A 48 -65.26 -21.63 25.14
N GLN A 49 -66.06 -22.43 24.49
CA GLN A 49 -66.42 -23.82 24.93
C GLN A 49 -66.02 -24.83 23.85
N PRO A 50 -65.59 -26.02 24.23
CA PRO A 50 -65.32 -27.10 23.27
C PRO A 50 -66.53 -27.52 22.45
N TYR A 51 -66.33 -27.97 21.25
CA TYR A 51 -67.38 -28.53 20.39
C TYR A 51 -67.82 -29.88 20.89
N ALA A 52 -66.95 -30.70 21.43
CA ALA A 52 -67.24 -32.02 22.00
C ALA A 52 -66.52 -32.19 23.35
N GLU A 53 -67.06 -33.00 24.22
CA GLU A 53 -66.41 -33.34 25.50
C GLU A 53 -66.31 -34.87 25.62
N LYS A 54 -65.16 -35.35 26.06
CA LYS A 54 -64.87 -36.77 26.25
C LYS A 54 -65.89 -37.42 27.22
N GLY A 55 -66.51 -38.56 26.83
CA GLY A 55 -67.49 -39.24 27.62
C GLY A 55 -68.90 -38.66 27.55
N LYS A 56 -69.14 -37.63 26.75
CA LYS A 56 -70.45 -37.08 26.44
C LYS A 56 -70.77 -37.29 24.97
N LEU A 57 -72.08 -37.31 24.68
CA LEU A 57 -72.58 -37.43 23.32
C LEU A 57 -72.11 -36.11 22.57
N PHE A 58 -71.49 -36.27 21.39
CA PHE A 58 -71.18 -35.12 20.53
C PHE A 58 -72.54 -34.69 19.91
N GLU A 59 -72.99 -33.50 20.36
CA GLU A 59 -74.32 -32.96 19.98
C GLU A 59 -74.34 -32.57 18.53
N ASP A 60 -75.39 -32.84 17.79
CA ASP A 60 -75.55 -32.58 16.36
C ASP A 60 -75.46 -31.09 16.03
N GLY A 61 -75.93 -30.19 16.91
CA GLY A 61 -75.80 -28.78 16.80
C GLY A 61 -74.29 -28.32 16.75
N LYS A 62 -73.51 -28.94 17.64
CA LYS A 62 -72.06 -28.67 17.74
C LYS A 62 -71.29 -29.32 16.59
N LYS A 63 -71.65 -30.52 16.12
CA LYS A 63 -71.10 -31.13 14.88
C LYS A 63 -71.32 -30.22 13.69
N ARG A 64 -72.51 -29.67 13.53
CA ARG A 64 -72.90 -28.78 12.48
C ARG A 64 -72.05 -27.47 12.52
N GLU A 65 -71.89 -26.87 13.69
CA GLU A 65 -71.12 -25.70 13.91
C GLU A 65 -69.65 -25.95 13.50
N LEU A 66 -69.01 -26.99 14.03
CA LEU A 66 -67.60 -27.32 13.72
C LEU A 66 -67.40 -27.60 12.22
N LEU A 67 -68.29 -28.37 11.57
CA LEU A 67 -68.19 -28.69 10.14
C LEU A 67 -68.23 -27.42 9.28
N LYS A 68 -69.10 -26.49 9.59
CA LYS A 68 -69.18 -25.17 8.92
C LYS A 68 -68.00 -24.35 9.15
N ASP A 69 -67.47 -24.22 10.36
CA ASP A 69 -66.32 -23.40 10.71
C ASP A 69 -65.07 -23.94 10.03
N ILE A 70 -64.84 -25.26 10.01
CA ILE A 70 -63.69 -25.88 9.31
C ILE A 70 -63.77 -25.65 7.82
N ILE A 71 -64.89 -25.87 7.17
CA ILE A 71 -65.05 -25.64 5.72
C ILE A 71 -64.88 -24.14 5.39
N ALA A 72 -65.45 -23.27 6.20
CA ALA A 72 -65.43 -21.86 5.97
C ALA A 72 -64.01 -21.28 6.02
N MET A 73 -63.21 -21.71 7.00
CA MET A 73 -61.83 -21.34 7.12
C MET A 73 -60.96 -21.94 6.01
N ALA A 74 -61.24 -23.17 5.59
CA ALA A 74 -60.53 -23.82 4.50
C ALA A 74 -60.68 -23.09 3.14
N ASN A 75 -61.85 -22.47 2.92
CA ASN A 75 -62.14 -21.78 1.66
C ASN A 75 -61.64 -20.32 1.60
N VAL A 76 -60.98 -19.82 2.64
CA VAL A 76 -60.35 -18.53 2.61
C VAL A 76 -59.03 -18.64 1.83
N GLN A 77 -58.88 -17.92 0.71
CA GLN A 77 -57.76 -18.04 -0.19
C GLN A 77 -56.55 -17.15 0.15
N GLN A 78 -56.78 -15.91 0.62
CA GLN A 78 -55.70 -14.95 0.95
C GLN A 78 -55.44 -14.92 2.46
N VAL A 79 -54.40 -15.57 2.92
CA VAL A 79 -53.98 -15.59 4.32
C VAL A 79 -52.47 -15.45 4.42
N PRO A 80 -51.96 -14.81 5.49
CA PRO A 80 -50.53 -14.59 5.67
C PRO A 80 -49.68 -15.88 5.78
N ASN A 81 -50.31 -16.98 6.25
CA ASN A 81 -49.66 -18.27 6.47
C ASN A 81 -50.51 -19.41 5.88
N ASP A 82 -49.90 -20.55 5.55
CA ASP A 82 -50.57 -21.73 5.02
C ASP A 82 -51.58 -22.39 5.99
N TYR A 83 -51.57 -21.96 7.25
CA TYR A 83 -52.37 -22.58 8.34
C TYR A 83 -53.48 -21.63 8.82
N ARG A 84 -54.65 -22.23 9.19
CA ARG A 84 -55.76 -21.56 9.86
C ARG A 84 -55.98 -22.25 11.18
N PHE A 85 -56.37 -21.46 12.21
CA PHE A 85 -56.53 -22.00 13.55
C PHE A 85 -57.88 -21.65 14.14
N ILE A 86 -58.53 -22.67 14.73
CA ILE A 86 -59.64 -22.49 15.67
C ILE A 86 -59.06 -22.87 17.05
N ILE A 87 -59.08 -21.91 17.99
CA ILE A 87 -58.54 -22.11 19.34
C ILE A 87 -59.67 -22.04 20.35
N VAL A 88 -59.88 -23.14 21.13
CA VAL A 88 -60.87 -23.25 22.12
C VAL A 88 -60.33 -22.95 23.52
N GLY A 89 -61.13 -22.30 24.36
CA GLY A 89 -60.71 -21.84 25.70
C GLY A 89 -60.38 -20.36 25.77
N VAL A 90 -60.77 -19.58 24.75
CA VAL A 90 -60.63 -18.11 24.72
C VAL A 90 -62.05 -17.52 24.67
N SER A 91 -62.39 -16.58 25.57
CA SER A 91 -63.68 -15.90 25.58
C SER A 91 -63.80 -14.85 24.49
N ASN A 92 -65.04 -14.42 24.19
CA ASN A 92 -65.29 -13.34 23.22
C ASN A 92 -64.59 -12.00 23.56
N ASP A 93 -64.35 -11.77 24.87
CA ASP A 93 -63.54 -10.61 25.32
C ASP A 93 -62.02 -10.84 25.17
N ARG A 94 -61.58 -11.86 24.46
CA ARG A 94 -60.18 -12.28 24.28
C ARG A 94 -59.45 -12.54 25.61
N LYS A 95 -60.10 -13.15 26.55
CA LYS A 95 -59.50 -13.62 27.82
C LYS A 95 -59.18 -15.11 27.70
N CYS A 96 -57.99 -15.47 28.05
CA CYS A 96 -57.51 -16.86 28.13
C CYS A 96 -58.17 -17.56 29.34
N ILE A 97 -59.32 -18.19 29.14
CA ILE A 97 -60.08 -18.94 30.21
C ILE A 97 -59.62 -20.38 30.36
N GLY A 98 -59.12 -20.99 29.22
CA GLY A 98 -58.76 -22.40 29.18
C GLY A 98 -59.94 -23.37 29.13
N VAL A 99 -59.66 -24.66 28.90
CA VAL A 99 -60.59 -25.79 28.96
C VAL A 99 -60.04 -26.83 29.91
N ASP A 100 -60.95 -27.78 30.35
CA ASP A 100 -60.49 -28.91 31.13
C ASP A 100 -59.84 -29.97 30.22
N ALA A 101 -58.50 -30.09 30.33
CA ALA A 101 -57.69 -30.97 29.46
C ALA A 101 -58.19 -32.48 29.54
N LEU A 102 -58.75 -32.92 30.64
CA LEU A 102 -59.24 -34.28 30.80
C LEU A 102 -60.55 -34.54 30.04
N ARG A 103 -61.23 -33.44 29.70
CA ARG A 103 -62.46 -33.48 28.91
C ARG A 103 -62.32 -33.21 27.44
N CYS A 104 -61.15 -32.83 26.96
CA CYS A 104 -60.91 -32.69 25.55
C CYS A 104 -60.94 -34.02 24.83
N CYS A 105 -61.53 -34.02 23.66
CA CYS A 105 -61.62 -35.23 22.82
C CYS A 105 -60.24 -35.41 22.10
N ASP A 106 -59.94 -36.66 21.75
CA ASP A 106 -58.82 -36.98 20.88
C ASP A 106 -59.16 -36.74 19.38
N ASP A 107 -58.20 -36.72 18.53
CA ASP A 107 -58.34 -36.50 17.07
C ASP A 107 -59.35 -37.45 16.43
N SER A 108 -59.40 -38.73 16.84
CA SER A 108 -60.30 -39.77 16.30
C SER A 108 -61.79 -39.41 16.45
N SER A 109 -62.13 -38.63 17.47
CA SER A 109 -63.54 -38.22 17.74
C SER A 109 -64.02 -37.22 16.65
N TYR A 110 -63.16 -36.53 15.98
CA TYR A 110 -63.48 -35.51 14.97
C TYR A 110 -63.31 -36.02 13.55
N GLN A 111 -62.46 -37.02 13.27
CA GLN A 111 -62.12 -37.50 11.94
C GLN A 111 -63.34 -38.00 11.15
N GLY A 112 -64.34 -38.63 11.81
CA GLY A 112 -65.58 -39.03 11.16
C GLY A 112 -66.40 -37.83 10.64
N LEU A 113 -66.29 -36.65 11.26
CA LEU A 113 -66.94 -35.43 10.81
C LEU A 113 -66.14 -34.81 9.62
N PHE A 114 -64.83 -34.78 9.74
CA PHE A 114 -63.99 -34.26 8.68
C PHE A 114 -64.00 -35.13 7.42
N ALA A 115 -64.25 -36.40 7.51
CA ALA A 115 -64.45 -37.27 6.35
C ALA A 115 -65.64 -36.87 5.47
N LYS A 116 -66.55 -36.02 5.98
CA LYS A 116 -67.70 -35.48 5.24
C LYS A 116 -67.31 -34.24 4.37
N ILE A 117 -66.07 -33.85 4.37
CA ILE A 117 -65.56 -32.72 3.56
C ILE A 117 -64.94 -33.27 2.24
N GLU A 118 -65.26 -32.63 1.11
CA GLU A 118 -64.76 -33.01 -0.21
C GLU A 118 -64.18 -31.73 -0.92
N PRO A 119 -62.98 -31.80 -1.51
CA PRO A 119 -61.99 -32.88 -1.40
C PRO A 119 -61.55 -33.09 0.05
N ARG A 120 -60.76 -34.15 0.30
CA ARG A 120 -60.28 -34.44 1.67
C ARG A 120 -59.44 -33.31 2.22
N LEU A 121 -59.80 -32.77 3.36
CA LEU A 121 -59.08 -31.64 4.01
C LEU A 121 -58.19 -32.18 5.14
N SER A 122 -56.96 -31.66 5.23
CA SER A 122 -56.09 -31.97 6.35
C SER A 122 -56.43 -31.05 7.54
N VAL A 123 -56.94 -31.67 8.61
CA VAL A 123 -57.21 -30.97 9.88
C VAL A 123 -56.50 -31.72 11.01
N ASN A 124 -55.59 -31.04 11.70
CA ASN A 124 -54.92 -31.60 12.88
C ASN A 124 -55.53 -30.99 14.16
N THR A 125 -55.79 -31.80 15.11
CA THR A 125 -56.34 -31.38 16.40
C THR A 125 -55.32 -31.65 17.50
N GLY A 126 -55.34 -30.86 18.55
CA GLY A 126 -54.45 -31.05 19.68
C GLY A 126 -54.85 -30.22 20.90
N VAL A 127 -54.21 -30.51 22.02
CA VAL A 127 -54.38 -29.75 23.25
C VAL A 127 -53.04 -29.24 23.71
N VAL A 128 -52.95 -27.93 23.90
CA VAL A 128 -51.71 -27.25 24.31
C VAL A 128 -51.86 -26.58 25.67
N THR A 129 -50.84 -26.66 26.52
CA THR A 129 -50.85 -25.97 27.82
C THR A 129 -50.09 -24.64 27.66
N PHE A 130 -50.78 -23.56 28.02
CA PHE A 130 -50.22 -22.21 28.03
C PHE A 130 -50.60 -21.51 29.35
N ARG A 131 -49.61 -20.93 30.07
CA ARG A 131 -49.78 -20.26 31.36
C ARG A 131 -50.63 -21.07 32.37
N GLY A 132 -50.38 -22.38 32.44
CA GLY A 132 -51.04 -23.28 33.36
C GLY A 132 -52.49 -23.68 33.01
N LYS A 133 -53.02 -23.27 31.85
CA LYS A 133 -54.34 -23.61 31.34
C LYS A 133 -54.19 -24.38 30.03
N ALA A 134 -55.14 -25.32 29.78
CA ALA A 134 -55.20 -26.09 28.55
C ALA A 134 -56.09 -25.39 27.52
N TYR A 135 -55.74 -25.53 26.24
CA TYR A 135 -56.43 -24.97 25.08
C TYR A 135 -56.50 -26.08 24.02
N GLU A 136 -57.68 -26.37 23.54
CA GLU A 136 -57.87 -27.26 22.39
C GLU A 136 -57.72 -26.44 21.12
N TYR A 137 -57.15 -27.02 20.05
CA TYR A 137 -57.06 -26.35 18.79
C TYR A 137 -57.34 -27.25 17.60
N PHE A 138 -57.79 -26.63 16.53
CA PHE A 138 -57.92 -27.24 15.18
C PHE A 138 -57.00 -26.43 14.26
N CYS A 139 -56.01 -27.11 13.67
CA CYS A 139 -55.12 -26.54 12.65
C CYS A 139 -55.53 -27.05 11.29
N ILE A 140 -55.97 -26.16 10.43
CA ILE A 140 -56.53 -26.46 9.12
C ILE A 140 -55.47 -26.08 8.07
N LYS A 141 -55.14 -27.04 7.21
CA LYS A 141 -54.19 -26.81 6.09
C LYS A 141 -54.89 -27.19 4.78
N PRO A 142 -55.56 -26.22 4.13
CA PRO A 142 -56.13 -26.43 2.81
C PRO A 142 -55.11 -26.41 1.72
N GLU A 143 -55.42 -27.02 0.56
CA GLU A 143 -54.67 -26.86 -0.67
C GLU A 143 -55.09 -25.58 -1.39
N ALA A 144 -54.10 -24.89 -2.03
CA ALA A 144 -54.38 -23.68 -2.80
C ALA A 144 -55.34 -23.94 -3.94
N HIS A 145 -56.16 -22.94 -4.29
CA HIS A 145 -57.16 -23.00 -5.37
C HIS A 145 -58.21 -24.13 -5.29
N THR A 146 -58.35 -24.72 -4.12
CA THR A 146 -59.27 -25.82 -3.84
C THR A 146 -60.49 -25.29 -3.09
N VAL A 147 -61.68 -25.68 -3.57
CA VAL A 147 -62.93 -25.37 -2.88
C VAL A 147 -63.39 -26.58 -2.12
N TYR A 148 -63.52 -26.46 -0.83
CA TYR A 148 -63.98 -27.48 0.08
C TYR A 148 -65.45 -27.33 0.30
N ALA A 149 -66.21 -28.45 0.20
CA ALA A 149 -67.67 -28.48 0.35
C ALA A 149 -68.09 -29.75 1.08
N VAL A 150 -69.34 -29.81 1.48
CA VAL A 150 -69.92 -31.04 2.07
C VAL A 150 -70.05 -32.08 1.02
N LYS A 151 -69.48 -33.29 1.28
CA LYS A 151 -69.43 -34.41 0.33
C LYS A 151 -70.82 -35.05 0.11
N GLU A 152 -71.57 -35.14 1.17
CA GLU A 152 -72.96 -35.79 1.15
C GLU A 152 -73.88 -34.97 2.03
N LYS A 153 -75.18 -35.07 1.80
CA LYS A 153 -76.19 -34.45 2.64
C LYS A 153 -76.03 -34.92 4.09
N CYS A 154 -75.83 -33.95 5.00
CA CYS A 154 -75.74 -34.24 6.41
C CYS A 154 -77.00 -33.77 7.16
N ASN A 155 -77.63 -34.68 7.83
CA ASN A 155 -78.78 -34.41 8.70
C ASN A 155 -78.30 -34.23 10.13
N PHE A 156 -78.64 -33.10 10.74
CA PHE A 156 -78.49 -32.81 12.15
C PHE A 156 -79.84 -32.53 12.74
N ASP A 157 -80.08 -32.90 13.97
CA ASP A 157 -81.41 -32.94 14.64
C ASP A 157 -82.37 -31.80 14.30
N SER A 158 -81.86 -30.58 14.11
CA SER A 158 -82.72 -29.41 13.86
C SER A 158 -82.44 -28.71 12.51
N ALA A 159 -81.49 -29.23 11.71
CA ALA A 159 -81.12 -28.62 10.44
C ALA A 159 -80.32 -29.59 9.58
N GLU A 160 -80.37 -29.41 8.28
CA GLU A 160 -79.57 -30.14 7.31
C GLU A 160 -78.53 -29.26 6.62
N ILE A 161 -77.41 -29.85 6.13
CA ILE A 161 -76.50 -29.23 5.20
C ILE A 161 -76.54 -30.07 3.91
N LEU A 162 -76.87 -29.40 2.81
CA LEU A 162 -77.02 -30.10 1.52
C LEU A 162 -75.64 -30.50 1.00
N ARG A 163 -75.59 -31.47 0.10
CA ARG A 163 -74.38 -31.85 -0.63
C ARG A 163 -73.84 -30.68 -1.44
N GLN A 164 -72.49 -30.58 -1.54
CA GLN A 164 -71.75 -29.54 -2.28
C GLN A 164 -71.95 -28.11 -1.77
N VAL A 165 -72.62 -27.93 -0.62
CA VAL A 165 -72.62 -26.59 0.01
C VAL A 165 -71.20 -26.27 0.54
N ALA A 166 -70.63 -25.16 0.11
CA ALA A 166 -69.38 -24.64 0.60
C ALA A 166 -69.60 -23.35 1.46
N PHE A 167 -68.85 -23.26 2.51
CA PHE A 167 -68.90 -22.07 3.40
C PHE A 167 -67.59 -21.28 3.28
N VAL A 168 -67.61 -19.99 3.53
CA VAL A 168 -66.45 -19.12 3.59
C VAL A 168 -66.53 -18.21 4.79
N ARG A 169 -65.42 -18.00 5.47
CA ARG A 169 -65.29 -17.03 6.54
C ARG A 169 -65.00 -15.63 5.99
N ARG A 170 -65.69 -14.65 6.49
CA ARG A 170 -65.48 -13.20 6.19
C ARG A 170 -65.38 -12.47 7.53
N GLY A 171 -64.11 -12.20 7.92
CA GLY A 171 -63.83 -11.72 9.27
C GLY A 171 -64.23 -12.70 10.36
N SER A 172 -65.17 -12.34 11.25
CA SER A 172 -65.69 -13.19 12.31
C SER A 172 -67.02 -13.95 11.95
N THR A 173 -67.50 -13.80 10.70
CA THR A 173 -68.79 -14.41 10.28
C THR A 173 -68.56 -15.50 9.24
N THR A 174 -69.46 -16.56 9.30
CA THR A 174 -69.45 -17.62 8.34
C THR A 174 -70.68 -17.51 7.44
N GLY A 175 -70.46 -17.49 6.11
CA GLY A 175 -71.57 -17.49 5.12
C GLY A 175 -71.33 -18.57 4.07
N GLU A 176 -72.34 -18.76 3.19
CA GLU A 176 -72.20 -19.65 2.07
C GLU A 176 -71.36 -19.03 0.99
N LEU A 177 -70.53 -19.85 0.30
CA LEU A 177 -69.65 -19.42 -0.83
C LEU A 177 -70.56 -19.38 -2.08
N ALA A 178 -70.58 -18.24 -2.74
CA ALA A 178 -71.36 -18.03 -3.96
C ALA A 178 -70.72 -18.75 -5.16
N ASP A 179 -71.56 -19.22 -6.13
CA ASP A 179 -71.05 -19.87 -7.35
C ASP A 179 -70.02 -19.02 -8.13
N SER A 180 -70.18 -17.71 -8.15
CA SER A 180 -69.23 -16.77 -8.76
C SER A 180 -67.87 -16.77 -8.06
N GLU A 181 -67.86 -16.94 -6.74
CA GLU A 181 -66.62 -17.04 -5.97
C GLU A 181 -65.95 -18.39 -6.17
N ILE A 182 -66.75 -19.45 -6.26
CA ILE A 182 -66.27 -20.80 -6.61
C ILE A 182 -65.59 -20.82 -7.97
N LEU A 183 -66.22 -20.21 -8.98
CA LEU A 183 -65.64 -20.09 -10.32
C LEU A 183 -64.37 -19.26 -10.29
N ARG A 184 -64.31 -18.17 -9.54
CA ARG A 184 -63.11 -17.35 -9.39
C ARG A 184 -61.92 -18.12 -8.77
N ILE A 185 -62.18 -18.90 -7.73
CA ILE A 185 -61.14 -19.73 -7.08
C ILE A 185 -60.60 -20.77 -8.08
N LYS A 186 -61.49 -21.43 -8.84
CA LYS A 186 -61.10 -22.44 -9.84
C LYS A 186 -60.43 -21.87 -11.06
N SER A 187 -60.79 -20.66 -11.52
CA SER A 187 -60.16 -20.01 -12.67
C SER A 187 -58.82 -19.36 -12.35
N SER A 188 -58.58 -18.99 -11.10
CA SER A 188 -57.29 -18.49 -10.67
C SER A 188 -56.17 -19.51 -10.82
N ALA A 189 -56.47 -20.81 -10.69
CA ALA A 189 -55.53 -21.89 -10.91
C ALA A 189 -54.98 -21.95 -12.35
N LEU A 190 -55.84 -21.62 -13.37
CA LEU A 190 -55.43 -21.58 -14.77
C LEU A 190 -54.57 -20.32 -15.10
N SER A 191 -54.90 -19.20 -14.47
CA SER A 191 -54.12 -17.98 -14.64
C SER A 191 -52.76 -18.03 -13.92
N GLU A 192 -52.71 -18.72 -12.76
CA GLU A 192 -51.44 -18.93 -12.03
C GLU A 192 -50.52 -19.93 -12.71
N ALA A 193 -51.02 -20.94 -13.40
CA ALA A 193 -50.17 -21.81 -14.20
C ALA A 193 -49.49 -21.06 -15.36
N ALA A 194 -50.21 -20.12 -15.98
CA ALA A 194 -49.62 -19.22 -16.99
C ALA A 194 -48.68 -18.19 -16.36
N VAL A 195 -49.05 -17.64 -15.19
CA VAL A 195 -48.20 -16.73 -14.41
C VAL A 195 -47.00 -17.47 -13.85
N ALA A 196 -47.17 -18.73 -13.38
CA ALA A 196 -46.04 -19.54 -12.88
C ALA A 196 -45.05 -19.92 -13.98
N LYS A 197 -45.50 -20.11 -15.24
CA LYS A 197 -44.58 -20.29 -16.38
C LYS A 197 -43.82 -19.00 -16.66
N THR A 198 -44.49 -17.86 -16.70
CA THR A 198 -43.86 -16.54 -16.88
C THR A 198 -42.95 -16.20 -15.72
N GLU A 199 -43.32 -16.56 -14.51
CA GLU A 199 -42.49 -16.37 -13.31
C GLU A 199 -41.26 -17.28 -13.31
N LYS A 200 -41.41 -18.53 -13.75
CA LYS A 200 -40.29 -19.46 -13.95
C LYS A 200 -39.29 -18.92 -15.01
N ASP A 201 -39.81 -18.39 -16.08
CA ASP A 201 -38.95 -17.77 -17.13
C ASP A 201 -38.26 -16.50 -16.59
N ARG A 202 -38.97 -15.67 -15.81
CA ARG A 202 -38.37 -14.52 -15.10
C ARG A 202 -37.32 -14.94 -14.09
N LEU A 203 -37.56 -15.98 -13.30
CA LEU A 203 -36.59 -16.50 -12.35
C LEU A 203 -35.35 -17.07 -13.04
N LEU A 204 -35.51 -17.77 -14.17
CA LEU A 204 -34.39 -18.24 -14.98
C LEU A 204 -33.56 -17.07 -15.53
N GLN A 205 -34.22 -16.04 -16.03
CA GLN A 205 -33.55 -14.81 -16.51
C GLN A 205 -32.85 -14.07 -15.36
N ALA A 206 -33.50 -13.92 -14.22
CA ALA A 206 -32.87 -13.30 -13.02
C ALA A 206 -31.67 -14.11 -12.56
N ARG A 207 -31.69 -15.45 -12.58
CA ARG A 207 -30.55 -16.31 -12.26
C ARG A 207 -29.39 -16.08 -13.22
N LYS A 208 -29.65 -16.00 -14.55
CA LYS A 208 -28.61 -15.72 -15.54
C LYS A 208 -27.99 -14.33 -15.32
N ILE A 209 -28.79 -13.32 -14.99
CA ILE A 209 -28.33 -11.96 -14.67
C ILE A 209 -27.39 -11.99 -13.46
N MET A 210 -27.76 -12.71 -12.38
CA MET A 210 -26.95 -12.86 -11.20
C MET A 210 -25.63 -13.59 -11.46
N ALA A 211 -25.68 -14.62 -12.28
CA ALA A 211 -24.49 -15.37 -12.66
C ALA A 211 -23.53 -14.52 -13.51
N VAL A 212 -24.05 -13.74 -14.47
CA VAL A 212 -23.25 -12.78 -15.26
C VAL A 212 -22.63 -11.70 -14.36
N ALA A 213 -23.40 -11.12 -13.43
CA ALA A 213 -22.90 -10.15 -12.47
C ALA A 213 -21.75 -10.74 -11.62
N ALA A 214 -21.87 -11.98 -11.18
CA ALA A 214 -20.84 -12.68 -10.42
C ALA A 214 -19.56 -12.93 -11.26
N LEU A 215 -19.70 -13.23 -12.54
CA LEU A 215 -18.55 -13.40 -13.45
C LEU A 215 -17.84 -12.08 -13.73
N ILE A 216 -18.58 -11.00 -13.95
CA ILE A 216 -17.99 -9.66 -14.13
C ILE A 216 -17.37 -9.16 -12.82
N GLY A 217 -18.06 -9.32 -11.70
CA GLY A 217 -17.58 -9.06 -10.34
C GLY A 217 -17.61 -7.60 -9.90
N ALA A 218 -17.23 -6.64 -10.74
CA ALA A 218 -17.28 -5.21 -10.45
C ALA A 218 -17.28 -4.37 -11.73
N TRP A 219 -17.97 -3.21 -11.72
CA TRP A 219 -18.02 -2.27 -12.83
C TRP A 219 -18.49 -0.90 -12.36
N ASP A 220 -18.36 0.12 -13.22
CA ASP A 220 -18.84 1.48 -13.00
C ASP A 220 -19.92 1.84 -14.04
N GLU A 221 -21.16 2.04 -13.61
CA GLU A 221 -22.27 2.38 -14.51
C GLU A 221 -22.16 3.79 -15.12
N LYS A 222 -21.30 4.64 -14.57
CA LYS A 222 -21.01 5.96 -15.14
C LYS A 222 -20.11 5.87 -16.37
N LYS A 223 -19.46 4.72 -16.60
CA LYS A 223 -18.62 4.46 -17.77
C LYS A 223 -19.46 3.77 -18.88
N PRO A 224 -19.71 4.45 -20.00
CA PRO A 224 -20.51 3.86 -21.10
C PRO A 224 -19.94 2.54 -21.63
N GLY A 225 -18.61 2.41 -21.69
CA GLY A 225 -17.94 1.19 -22.13
C GLY A 225 -18.25 -0.02 -21.26
N ASP A 226 -18.36 0.13 -19.94
CA ASP A 226 -18.73 -0.93 -19.02
C ASP A 226 -20.17 -1.39 -19.28
N CYS A 227 -21.09 -0.43 -19.42
CA CYS A 227 -22.50 -0.71 -19.71
C CYS A 227 -22.67 -1.43 -21.06
N GLU A 228 -21.87 -1.05 -22.06
CA GLU A 228 -21.89 -1.69 -23.39
C GLU A 228 -21.40 -3.14 -23.32
N VAL A 229 -20.28 -3.39 -22.62
CA VAL A 229 -19.74 -4.75 -22.43
C VAL A 229 -20.76 -5.64 -21.72
N ILE A 230 -21.37 -5.14 -20.64
CA ILE A 230 -22.39 -5.88 -19.90
C ILE A 230 -23.62 -6.17 -20.76
N SER A 231 -24.07 -5.19 -21.55
CA SER A 231 -25.21 -5.38 -22.47
C SER A 231 -24.95 -6.47 -23.50
N GLN A 232 -23.72 -6.59 -23.98
CA GLN A 232 -23.31 -7.65 -24.91
C GLN A 232 -23.26 -9.02 -24.24
N ILE A 233 -22.67 -9.11 -23.05
CA ILE A 233 -22.58 -10.38 -22.31
C ILE A 233 -23.98 -10.86 -21.90
N ALA A 234 -24.84 -9.96 -21.49
CA ALA A 234 -26.17 -10.25 -21.00
C ALA A 234 -27.22 -10.40 -22.13
N GLU A 235 -26.85 -10.04 -23.37
CA GLU A 235 -27.75 -10.01 -24.53
C GLU A 235 -29.03 -9.18 -24.30
N MET A 236 -28.89 -8.10 -23.49
CA MET A 236 -29.99 -7.21 -23.15
C MET A 236 -29.47 -5.79 -22.80
N PRO A 237 -30.33 -4.74 -22.91
CA PRO A 237 -29.94 -3.39 -22.54
C PRO A 237 -29.51 -3.30 -21.05
N TYR A 238 -28.40 -2.60 -20.79
CA TYR A 238 -27.85 -2.44 -19.43
C TYR A 238 -28.89 -1.97 -18.40
N LYS A 239 -29.75 -1.01 -18.78
CA LYS A 239 -30.77 -0.46 -17.86
C LYS A 239 -31.76 -1.52 -17.39
N GLU A 240 -32.13 -2.46 -18.26
CA GLU A 240 -33.02 -3.56 -17.91
C GLU A 240 -32.31 -4.58 -17.03
N TRP A 241 -31.07 -4.90 -17.36
CA TRP A 241 -30.22 -5.81 -16.60
C TRP A 241 -29.95 -5.26 -15.19
N ALA A 242 -29.53 -4.00 -15.05
CA ALA A 242 -29.22 -3.36 -13.78
C ALA A 242 -30.45 -3.24 -12.88
N ARG A 243 -31.67 -3.06 -13.44
CA ARG A 243 -32.91 -3.00 -12.67
C ARG A 243 -33.18 -4.28 -11.88
N VAL A 244 -32.84 -5.44 -12.43
CA VAL A 244 -32.98 -6.71 -11.72
C VAL A 244 -32.00 -6.77 -10.54
N LEU A 245 -30.76 -6.34 -10.73
CA LEU A 245 -29.79 -6.28 -9.64
C LEU A 245 -30.18 -5.29 -8.55
N HIS A 246 -30.72 -4.13 -8.90
CA HIS A 246 -31.22 -3.17 -7.91
C HIS A 246 -32.33 -3.75 -7.02
N ASN A 247 -33.19 -4.58 -7.59
CA ASN A 247 -34.24 -5.23 -6.81
C ASN A 247 -33.67 -6.25 -5.81
N GLU A 248 -32.51 -6.83 -6.08
CA GLU A 248 -31.84 -7.81 -5.23
C GLU A 248 -30.85 -7.21 -4.22
N LEU A 249 -30.57 -5.89 -4.29
CA LEU A 249 -29.65 -5.21 -3.35
C LEU A 249 -30.01 -5.41 -1.87
N HIS A 250 -31.32 -5.49 -1.58
CA HIS A 250 -31.82 -5.67 -0.20
C HIS A 250 -31.93 -7.13 0.23
N SER A 251 -31.84 -8.09 -0.70
CA SER A 251 -32.00 -9.51 -0.43
C SER A 251 -30.68 -10.28 -0.39
N ALA A 252 -29.59 -9.69 -0.89
CA ALA A 252 -28.29 -10.33 -1.00
C ALA A 252 -27.19 -9.51 -0.32
N ASP A 253 -26.70 -9.98 0.84
CA ASP A 253 -25.58 -9.36 1.59
C ASP A 253 -24.25 -9.27 0.82
N SER A 254 -24.23 -9.69 -0.42
CA SER A 254 -23.03 -9.80 -1.25
C SER A 254 -23.01 -8.87 -2.46
N ILE A 255 -24.06 -8.07 -2.68
CA ILE A 255 -24.13 -7.07 -3.76
C ILE A 255 -23.98 -5.69 -3.14
N PHE A 256 -22.99 -4.94 -3.58
CA PHE A 256 -22.72 -3.58 -3.14
C PHE A 256 -22.85 -2.62 -4.30
N PHE A 257 -23.52 -1.50 -4.05
CA PHE A 257 -23.64 -0.39 -4.98
C PHE A 257 -23.41 0.92 -4.25
N GLN A 258 -22.42 1.69 -4.70
CA GLN A 258 -22.08 2.99 -4.16
C GLN A 258 -21.51 3.90 -5.25
N ASP A 259 -22.02 5.11 -5.37
CA ASP A 259 -21.55 6.15 -6.30
C ASP A 259 -21.46 5.73 -7.78
N GLY A 260 -22.37 4.84 -8.22
CA GLY A 260 -22.39 4.28 -9.56
C GLY A 260 -21.51 3.05 -9.75
N LYS A 261 -20.79 2.64 -8.71
CA LYS A 261 -19.92 1.47 -8.74
C LYS A 261 -20.59 0.26 -8.12
N TRP A 262 -20.56 -0.83 -8.85
CA TRP A 262 -21.07 -2.13 -8.45
C TRP A 262 -19.92 -3.06 -8.03
N LYS A 263 -20.17 -3.87 -7.03
CA LYS A 263 -19.24 -4.91 -6.58
C LYS A 263 -20.00 -6.13 -6.06
N ILE A 264 -19.65 -7.29 -6.58
CA ILE A 264 -20.13 -8.57 -6.08
C ILE A 264 -19.06 -9.15 -5.15
N ALA A 265 -19.33 -9.19 -3.87
CA ALA A 265 -18.52 -9.94 -2.92
C ALA A 265 -18.86 -11.43 -3.01
N ASN A 266 -17.94 -12.30 -2.61
CA ASN A 266 -18.16 -13.74 -2.57
C ASN A 266 -18.70 -14.35 -3.90
N ARG A 267 -18.04 -13.98 -5.00
CA ARG A 267 -18.42 -14.37 -6.38
C ARG A 267 -18.62 -15.87 -6.56
N ILE A 268 -17.79 -16.69 -5.89
CA ILE A 268 -17.86 -18.15 -5.97
C ILE A 268 -19.20 -18.66 -5.42
N SER A 269 -19.62 -18.21 -4.25
CA SER A 269 -20.92 -18.61 -3.68
C SER A 269 -22.13 -18.19 -4.54
N PHE A 270 -21.98 -17.06 -5.26
CA PHE A 270 -23.00 -16.68 -6.25
C PHE A 270 -23.03 -17.63 -7.45
N LEU A 271 -21.87 -18.03 -7.94
CA LEU A 271 -21.76 -18.97 -9.05
C LEU A 271 -22.20 -20.38 -8.65
N GLU A 272 -21.94 -20.83 -7.41
CA GLU A 272 -22.50 -22.08 -6.87
C GLU A 272 -24.04 -22.10 -6.92
N LYS A 273 -24.67 -20.95 -6.70
CA LYS A 273 -26.13 -20.82 -6.68
C LYS A 273 -26.73 -20.61 -8.06
N TYR A 274 -26.03 -19.96 -8.98
CA TYR A 274 -26.57 -19.47 -10.24
C TYR A 274 -25.78 -19.89 -11.49
N GLY A 275 -24.62 -20.53 -11.36
CA GLY A 275 -23.69 -20.80 -12.47
C GLY A 275 -24.07 -21.95 -13.38
N ASP A 276 -25.06 -22.78 -12.99
CA ASP A 276 -25.57 -23.89 -13.78
C ASP A 276 -26.31 -23.48 -15.06
N GLY A 277 -26.47 -22.17 -15.31
CA GLY A 277 -27.14 -21.62 -16.50
C GLY A 277 -26.21 -21.29 -17.67
N PHE A 278 -24.87 -21.51 -17.56
CA PHE A 278 -23.93 -21.21 -18.62
C PHE A 278 -23.67 -22.39 -19.57
N PHE A 279 -23.63 -22.09 -20.87
CA PHE A 279 -23.27 -23.01 -21.94
C PHE A 279 -22.03 -22.49 -22.70
N ASP A 280 -21.50 -23.28 -23.61
CA ASP A 280 -20.28 -22.92 -24.38
C ASP A 280 -20.45 -21.61 -25.17
N GLU A 281 -21.67 -21.33 -25.67
CA GLU A 281 -22.00 -20.11 -26.41
C GLU A 281 -21.91 -18.87 -25.50
N ASP A 282 -22.45 -18.95 -24.28
CA ASP A 282 -22.35 -17.87 -23.29
C ASP A 282 -20.90 -17.61 -22.94
N MET A 283 -20.10 -18.66 -22.76
CA MET A 283 -18.68 -18.56 -22.45
C MET A 283 -17.87 -17.99 -23.61
N ALA A 284 -18.29 -18.24 -24.86
CA ALA A 284 -17.67 -17.66 -26.03
C ALA A 284 -17.90 -16.13 -26.11
N VAL A 285 -19.14 -15.66 -25.82
CA VAL A 285 -19.46 -14.22 -25.75
C VAL A 285 -18.68 -13.55 -24.62
N LEU A 286 -18.64 -14.16 -23.45
CA LEU A 286 -17.89 -13.67 -22.29
C LEU A 286 -16.38 -13.59 -22.59
N LYS A 287 -15.81 -14.60 -23.26
CA LYS A 287 -14.42 -14.61 -23.69
C LYS A 287 -14.11 -13.46 -24.64
N ALA A 288 -14.96 -13.24 -25.65
CA ALA A 288 -14.79 -12.15 -26.61
C ALA A 288 -14.85 -10.78 -25.94
N ALA A 289 -15.79 -10.59 -25.02
CA ALA A 289 -15.91 -9.36 -24.23
C ALA A 289 -14.69 -9.14 -23.31
N ALA A 290 -14.21 -10.19 -22.64
CA ALA A 290 -13.01 -10.13 -21.81
C ALA A 290 -11.76 -9.76 -22.63
N ILE A 291 -11.54 -10.39 -23.78
CA ILE A 291 -10.44 -10.06 -24.69
C ILE A 291 -10.51 -8.58 -25.07
N ARG A 292 -11.69 -8.10 -25.52
CA ARG A 292 -11.86 -6.70 -25.91
C ARG A 292 -11.47 -5.73 -24.80
N VAL A 293 -11.97 -5.94 -23.57
CA VAL A 293 -11.67 -5.06 -22.42
C VAL A 293 -10.19 -5.15 -22.03
N LEU A 294 -9.65 -6.36 -21.95
CA LEU A 294 -8.28 -6.59 -21.47
C LEU A 294 -7.20 -6.25 -22.50
N THR A 295 -7.57 -6.06 -23.77
CA THR A 295 -6.66 -5.59 -24.85
C THR A 295 -6.83 -4.12 -25.19
N THR A 296 -7.73 -3.40 -24.51
CA THR A 296 -7.93 -1.96 -24.70
C THR A 296 -6.95 -1.18 -23.82
N ALA A 297 -6.05 -0.42 -24.46
CA ALA A 297 -5.14 0.47 -23.75
C ALA A 297 -5.87 1.68 -23.16
N ASP A 298 -5.49 2.08 -21.96
CA ASP A 298 -5.96 3.31 -21.32
C ASP A 298 -5.42 4.52 -22.12
N PRO A 299 -6.28 5.45 -22.60
CA PRO A 299 -5.88 6.61 -23.39
C PRO A 299 -4.80 7.49 -22.74
N LYS A 300 -4.70 7.51 -21.41
CA LYS A 300 -3.65 8.26 -20.71
C LYS A 300 -2.22 7.85 -21.10
N TYR A 301 -2.01 6.58 -21.50
CA TYR A 301 -0.69 6.11 -21.89
C TYR A 301 -0.26 6.55 -23.29
N HIS A 302 -1.12 7.23 -24.05
CA HIS A 302 -0.76 7.93 -25.28
C HIS A 302 -0.23 9.35 -25.04
N ALA A 303 -0.41 9.89 -23.84
CA ALA A 303 0.11 11.18 -23.42
C ALA A 303 1.54 11.09 -22.89
N ALA A 304 2.25 12.22 -22.86
CA ALA A 304 3.56 12.34 -22.21
C ALA A 304 3.46 11.99 -20.71
N PRO A 305 4.52 11.44 -20.10
CA PRO A 305 4.49 11.00 -18.70
C PRO A 305 3.93 12.05 -17.71
N GLU A 306 4.30 13.32 -17.93
CA GLU A 306 3.89 14.45 -17.08
C GLU A 306 2.40 14.78 -17.18
N GLU A 307 1.74 14.40 -18.29
CA GLU A 307 0.33 14.71 -18.56
C GLU A 307 -0.61 13.54 -18.19
N ARG A 308 -0.08 12.35 -17.92
CA ARG A 308 -0.89 11.13 -17.72
C ARG A 308 -1.85 11.23 -16.55
N TRP A 309 -1.49 11.93 -15.50
CA TRP A 309 -2.34 12.10 -14.32
C TRP A 309 -3.57 12.96 -14.58
N MET A 310 -3.48 13.91 -15.53
CA MET A 310 -4.60 14.79 -15.91
C MET A 310 -5.66 14.09 -16.76
N ARG A 311 -5.29 12.98 -17.44
CA ARG A 311 -6.17 12.25 -18.36
C ARG A 311 -6.80 10.99 -17.77
N SER A 312 -6.76 10.80 -16.47
CA SER A 312 -7.27 9.60 -15.81
C SER A 312 -8.78 9.38 -15.93
N GLU A 313 -9.54 10.38 -16.38
CA GLU A 313 -11.00 10.30 -16.54
C GLU A 313 -11.46 9.85 -17.94
N GLU A 314 -10.58 9.81 -18.94
CA GLU A 314 -10.93 9.51 -20.35
C GLU A 314 -11.00 8.00 -20.66
N THR A 315 -10.86 7.12 -19.67
CA THR A 315 -10.88 5.67 -19.89
C THR A 315 -12.23 5.17 -20.38
N GLY A 316 -12.22 4.38 -21.48
CA GLY A 316 -13.43 3.76 -22.03
C GLY A 316 -14.05 2.71 -21.09
N HIS A 317 -13.20 2.03 -20.31
CA HIS A 317 -13.58 1.02 -19.30
C HIS A 317 -13.07 1.40 -17.93
N SER A 318 -13.81 1.01 -16.88
CA SER A 318 -13.38 1.23 -15.51
C SER A 318 -12.27 0.26 -15.08
N ALA A 319 -11.50 0.66 -14.06
CA ALA A 319 -10.55 -0.24 -13.40
C ALA A 319 -11.27 -1.42 -12.72
N GLU A 320 -12.51 -1.21 -12.30
CA GLU A 320 -13.39 -2.19 -11.67
C GLU A 320 -13.69 -3.35 -12.62
N ILE A 321 -14.17 -3.07 -13.86
CA ILE A 321 -14.49 -4.11 -14.84
C ILE A 321 -13.24 -4.84 -15.32
N THR A 322 -12.14 -4.11 -15.56
CA THR A 322 -10.85 -4.69 -15.94
C THR A 322 -10.36 -5.68 -14.89
N ARG A 323 -10.40 -5.29 -13.61
CA ARG A 323 -10.07 -6.16 -12.49
C ARG A 323 -11.02 -7.35 -12.37
N GLY A 324 -12.31 -7.10 -12.48
CA GLY A 324 -13.35 -8.13 -12.36
C GLY A 324 -13.20 -9.22 -13.41
N LEU A 325 -12.97 -8.84 -14.66
CA LEU A 325 -12.74 -9.78 -15.77
C LEU A 325 -11.40 -10.51 -15.66
N SER A 326 -10.33 -9.84 -15.18
CA SER A 326 -9.06 -10.51 -14.93
C SER A 326 -9.19 -11.61 -13.87
N GLN A 327 -9.95 -11.34 -12.80
CA GLN A 327 -10.25 -12.33 -11.75
C GLN A 327 -11.16 -13.44 -12.25
N MET A 328 -12.11 -13.15 -13.15
CA MET A 328 -12.98 -14.13 -13.76
C MET A 328 -12.18 -15.24 -14.46
N VAL A 329 -11.10 -14.88 -15.15
CA VAL A 329 -10.25 -15.86 -15.86
C VAL A 329 -9.72 -16.92 -14.86
N ALA A 330 -9.27 -16.50 -13.69
CA ALA A 330 -8.81 -17.41 -12.65
C ALA A 330 -9.97 -18.22 -12.02
N ILE A 331 -11.15 -17.61 -11.81
CA ILE A 331 -12.33 -18.31 -11.31
C ILE A 331 -12.74 -19.44 -12.27
N VAL A 332 -12.84 -19.16 -13.55
CA VAL A 332 -13.18 -20.17 -14.58
C VAL A 332 -12.17 -21.32 -14.57
N ARG A 333 -10.86 -21.01 -14.39
CA ARG A 333 -9.80 -22.02 -14.36
C ARG A 333 -9.89 -22.99 -13.20
N TYR A 334 -10.17 -22.47 -12.01
CA TYR A 334 -10.10 -23.26 -10.76
C TYR A 334 -11.45 -23.75 -10.25
N HIS A 335 -12.55 -23.24 -10.78
CA HIS A 335 -13.92 -23.61 -10.39
C HIS A 335 -14.74 -24.08 -11.57
N LYS A 336 -14.14 -24.93 -12.42
CA LYS A 336 -14.82 -25.48 -13.61
C LYS A 336 -16.08 -26.26 -13.29
N GLU A 337 -16.17 -26.80 -12.10
CA GLU A 337 -17.37 -27.52 -11.61
C GLU A 337 -18.62 -26.63 -11.54
N LEU A 338 -18.46 -25.32 -11.52
CA LEU A 338 -19.57 -24.36 -11.52
C LEU A 338 -20.22 -24.21 -12.93
N PHE A 339 -19.56 -24.74 -13.95
CA PHE A 339 -19.94 -24.62 -15.37
C PHE A 339 -20.27 -26.00 -15.95
N SER A 340 -21.12 -26.74 -15.25
CA SER A 340 -21.41 -28.16 -15.56
C SER A 340 -22.01 -28.42 -16.94
N ASN A 341 -22.59 -27.39 -17.58
CA ASN A 341 -23.20 -27.50 -18.92
C ASN A 341 -22.24 -27.13 -20.05
N CYS A 342 -21.01 -26.72 -19.73
CA CYS A 342 -19.97 -26.46 -20.72
C CYS A 342 -19.23 -27.75 -21.13
N SER A 343 -18.64 -27.74 -22.32
CA SER A 343 -17.86 -28.87 -22.83
C SER A 343 -16.65 -29.20 -21.96
N ASN A 344 -16.21 -30.46 -21.98
CA ASN A 344 -15.07 -30.88 -21.16
C ASN A 344 -13.79 -30.14 -21.57
N ARG A 345 -13.10 -29.58 -20.57
CA ARG A 345 -11.86 -28.78 -20.76
C ARG A 345 -12.06 -27.43 -21.47
N PHE A 346 -13.27 -26.89 -21.57
CA PHE A 346 -13.51 -25.56 -22.12
C PHE A 346 -12.66 -24.49 -21.44
N GLU A 347 -12.42 -24.63 -20.11
CA GLU A 347 -11.65 -23.70 -19.28
C GLU A 347 -10.23 -23.50 -19.79
N VAL A 348 -9.61 -24.53 -20.37
CA VAL A 348 -8.22 -24.44 -20.88
C VAL A 348 -8.18 -23.53 -22.11
N ALA A 349 -9.05 -23.75 -23.09
CA ALA A 349 -9.12 -22.92 -24.30
C ALA A 349 -9.58 -21.49 -23.99
N PHE A 350 -10.50 -21.34 -23.02
CA PHE A 350 -10.99 -20.04 -22.55
C PHE A 350 -9.84 -19.20 -21.98
N VAL A 351 -9.11 -19.76 -21.02
CA VAL A 351 -8.00 -19.08 -20.34
C VAL A 351 -6.85 -18.78 -21.30
N SER A 352 -6.38 -19.77 -22.08
CA SER A 352 -5.28 -19.60 -23.01
C SER A 352 -5.58 -18.47 -24.02
N SER A 353 -6.77 -18.46 -24.63
CA SER A 353 -7.13 -17.41 -25.60
C SER A 353 -7.09 -16.00 -25.01
N ILE A 354 -7.50 -15.83 -23.76
CA ILE A 354 -7.49 -14.52 -23.09
C ILE A 354 -6.06 -14.11 -22.71
N LEU A 355 -5.26 -15.03 -22.18
CA LEU A 355 -3.87 -14.76 -21.82
C LEU A 355 -3.04 -14.38 -23.06
N ASP A 356 -3.14 -15.18 -24.13
CA ASP A 356 -2.40 -14.94 -25.36
C ASP A 356 -2.77 -13.57 -25.96
N ALA A 357 -4.04 -13.19 -25.96
CA ALA A 357 -4.48 -11.89 -26.45
C ALA A 357 -4.03 -10.71 -25.56
N ALA A 358 -4.18 -10.85 -24.24
CA ALA A 358 -3.94 -9.74 -23.29
C ALA A 358 -2.46 -9.54 -22.97
N LEU A 359 -1.69 -10.60 -22.83
CA LEU A 359 -0.29 -10.56 -22.41
C LEU A 359 0.70 -10.77 -23.55
N GLY A 360 0.27 -11.40 -24.66
CA GLY A 360 1.03 -11.55 -25.90
C GLY A 360 0.94 -10.34 -26.84
N THR A 361 0.53 -9.18 -26.34
CA THR A 361 0.38 -7.95 -27.10
C THR A 361 1.71 -7.33 -27.51
N GLU A 362 1.76 -6.67 -28.66
CA GLU A 362 2.88 -5.84 -29.10
C GLU A 362 2.80 -4.39 -28.60
N ASP A 363 1.69 -3.99 -27.95
CA ASP A 363 1.49 -2.65 -27.41
C ASP A 363 1.71 -2.63 -25.88
N TRP A 364 2.82 -2.03 -25.46
CA TRP A 364 3.16 -1.88 -24.03
C TRP A 364 2.10 -1.11 -23.22
N ARG A 365 1.27 -0.28 -23.85
CA ARG A 365 0.22 0.50 -23.17
C ARG A 365 -0.89 -0.40 -22.63
N VAL A 366 -1.16 -1.50 -23.32
CA VAL A 366 -2.08 -2.55 -22.84
C VAL A 366 -1.51 -3.17 -21.55
N LEU A 367 -0.22 -3.51 -21.54
CA LEU A 367 0.45 -4.05 -20.36
C LEU A 367 0.42 -3.07 -19.19
N ALA A 368 0.65 -1.78 -19.45
CA ALA A 368 0.56 -0.72 -18.43
C ALA A 368 -0.87 -0.58 -17.87
N THR A 369 -1.88 -0.73 -18.70
CA THR A 369 -3.30 -0.74 -18.28
C THR A 369 -3.61 -1.94 -17.40
N LEU A 370 -3.02 -3.09 -17.69
CA LEU A 370 -3.24 -4.33 -16.97
C LEU A 370 -2.34 -4.53 -15.76
N ASP A 371 -1.34 -3.68 -15.52
CA ASP A 371 -0.26 -3.95 -14.57
C ASP A 371 -0.78 -4.43 -13.20
N LYS A 372 -1.74 -3.72 -12.62
CA LYS A 372 -2.35 -4.10 -11.32
C LYS A 372 -3.11 -5.43 -11.35
N ASN A 373 -3.46 -5.94 -12.53
CA ASN A 373 -4.31 -7.11 -12.74
C ASN A 373 -3.54 -8.32 -13.31
N ILE A 374 -2.30 -8.14 -13.78
CA ILE A 374 -1.43 -9.21 -14.33
C ILE A 374 -1.36 -10.40 -13.38
N GLN A 375 -1.33 -10.17 -12.07
CA GLN A 375 -1.28 -11.25 -11.07
C GLN A 375 -2.44 -12.25 -11.21
N PHE A 376 -3.66 -11.80 -11.52
CA PHE A 376 -4.82 -12.70 -11.65
C PHE A 376 -4.74 -13.54 -12.93
N LEU A 377 -4.23 -12.96 -14.00
CA LEU A 377 -3.98 -13.66 -15.26
C LEU A 377 -2.86 -14.70 -15.11
N ALA A 378 -1.79 -14.33 -14.40
CA ALA A 378 -0.69 -15.25 -14.08
C ALA A 378 -1.14 -16.42 -13.18
N GLU A 379 -2.02 -16.16 -12.20
CA GLU A 379 -2.61 -17.21 -11.37
C GLU A 379 -3.50 -18.15 -12.20
N ALA A 380 -4.22 -17.66 -13.22
CA ALA A 380 -5.11 -18.48 -14.04
C ALA A 380 -4.37 -19.57 -14.82
N ASP A 381 -3.22 -19.27 -15.41
CA ASP A 381 -2.34 -20.26 -16.04
C ASP A 381 -0.85 -19.92 -15.81
N PRO A 382 -0.28 -20.37 -14.68
CA PRO A 382 1.12 -20.10 -14.34
C PRO A 382 2.12 -20.58 -15.38
N GLN A 383 1.86 -21.71 -16.04
CA GLN A 383 2.78 -22.28 -17.03
C GLN A 383 2.79 -21.43 -18.31
N ALA A 384 1.63 -21.05 -18.81
CA ALA A 384 1.52 -20.18 -19.99
C ALA A 384 2.16 -18.81 -19.72
N PHE A 385 1.89 -18.22 -18.55
CA PHE A 385 2.46 -16.93 -18.15
C PHE A 385 3.99 -16.99 -18.06
N LEU A 386 4.56 -17.99 -17.38
CA LEU A 386 6.02 -18.13 -17.23
C LEU A 386 6.70 -18.39 -18.57
N ARG A 387 6.08 -19.19 -19.46
CA ARG A 387 6.59 -19.42 -20.82
C ARG A 387 6.65 -18.12 -21.61
N LEU A 388 5.55 -17.37 -21.65
CA LEU A 388 5.45 -16.07 -22.32
C LEU A 388 6.49 -15.09 -21.74
N MET A 389 6.57 -14.96 -20.43
CA MET A 389 7.56 -14.09 -19.79
C MET A 389 8.98 -14.47 -20.13
N LYS A 390 9.29 -15.77 -20.21
CA LYS A 390 10.61 -16.25 -20.59
C LYS A 390 10.95 -15.86 -22.03
N GLU A 391 10.02 -16.06 -22.97
CA GLU A 391 10.17 -15.70 -24.37
C GLU A 391 10.41 -14.18 -24.50
N CYS A 392 9.55 -13.35 -23.89
CA CYS A 392 9.66 -11.90 -23.93
C CYS A 392 10.94 -11.35 -23.30
N VAL A 393 11.44 -11.97 -22.24
CA VAL A 393 12.69 -11.56 -21.58
C VAL A 393 13.93 -11.98 -22.39
N ASP A 394 13.85 -13.09 -23.15
CA ASP A 394 14.92 -13.55 -24.02
C ASP A 394 14.96 -12.78 -25.34
N GLU A 395 13.81 -12.22 -25.78
CA GLU A 395 13.72 -11.31 -26.94
C GLU A 395 14.17 -9.91 -26.52
N GLY A 396 15.16 -9.34 -27.19
CA GLY A 396 15.77 -8.06 -26.81
C GLY A 396 14.87 -6.83 -26.97
N ASP A 397 13.82 -6.91 -27.82
CA ASP A 397 12.93 -5.82 -28.20
C ASP A 397 11.47 -6.31 -28.22
N SER A 398 10.85 -6.38 -27.06
CA SER A 398 9.45 -6.77 -26.87
C SER A 398 8.65 -5.66 -26.19
N ALA A 399 7.31 -5.68 -26.34
CA ALA A 399 6.42 -4.75 -25.64
C ALA A 399 6.64 -4.75 -24.11
N TRP A 400 7.03 -5.89 -23.55
CA TRP A 400 7.37 -6.01 -22.14
C TRP A 400 8.62 -5.23 -21.76
N TRP A 401 9.67 -5.19 -22.63
CA TRP A 401 10.83 -4.37 -22.36
C TRP A 401 10.54 -2.87 -22.50
N HIS A 402 9.71 -2.47 -23.45
CA HIS A 402 9.22 -1.09 -23.54
C HIS A 402 8.46 -0.73 -22.25
N PHE A 403 7.56 -1.60 -21.79
CA PHE A 403 6.80 -1.41 -20.57
C PHE A 403 7.70 -1.30 -19.32
N PHE A 404 8.74 -2.14 -19.21
CA PHE A 404 9.68 -2.08 -18.09
C PHE A 404 10.64 -0.89 -18.14
N SER A 405 10.86 -0.30 -19.33
CA SER A 405 11.79 0.82 -19.54
C SER A 405 11.10 2.18 -19.49
N GLU A 406 9.77 2.20 -19.44
CA GLU A 406 9.00 3.44 -19.39
C GLU A 406 9.33 4.25 -18.12
N GLU A 407 9.33 5.58 -18.24
CA GLU A 407 9.61 6.48 -17.12
C GLU A 407 8.63 6.28 -15.97
N GLU A 408 9.16 6.35 -14.74
CA GLU A 408 8.35 6.19 -13.53
C GLU A 408 7.22 7.23 -13.50
N PRO A 409 6.02 6.82 -13.09
CA PRO A 409 4.91 7.73 -12.89
C PRO A 409 5.28 8.79 -11.84
N ALA A 410 4.66 9.96 -11.92
CA ALA A 410 4.83 11.05 -10.97
C ALA A 410 4.71 10.57 -9.50
N TRP A 411 5.34 11.28 -8.59
CA TRP A 411 5.47 11.02 -7.16
C TRP A 411 4.31 10.23 -6.52
N GLY A 412 4.64 9.10 -5.87
CA GLY A 412 3.71 8.28 -5.08
C GLY A 412 3.00 7.16 -5.83
N SER A 413 3.24 6.97 -7.13
CA SER A 413 2.72 5.82 -7.87
C SER A 413 3.70 4.65 -7.89
N GLU A 414 3.18 3.42 -7.98
CA GLU A 414 4.01 2.22 -8.13
C GLU A 414 4.74 2.25 -9.49
N PRO A 415 6.02 1.86 -9.54
CA PRO A 415 6.77 1.76 -10.80
C PRO A 415 6.12 0.80 -11.79
N TYR A 416 6.25 1.09 -13.08
CA TYR A 416 5.76 0.21 -14.14
C TYR A 416 6.34 -1.20 -14.02
N GLY A 417 5.51 -2.22 -14.21
CA GLY A 417 5.86 -3.62 -14.07
C GLY A 417 5.72 -4.18 -12.65
N SER A 418 5.35 -3.35 -11.66
CA SER A 418 5.17 -3.80 -10.28
C SER A 418 4.15 -4.93 -10.13
N GLY A 419 3.08 -4.91 -10.92
CA GLY A 419 2.10 -5.99 -10.97
C GLY A 419 2.65 -7.28 -11.56
N CYS A 420 3.49 -7.19 -12.61
CA CYS A 420 4.20 -8.33 -13.17
C CYS A 420 5.18 -8.93 -12.15
N PHE A 421 5.95 -8.10 -11.46
CA PHE A 421 6.89 -8.59 -10.43
C PHE A 421 6.16 -9.24 -9.26
N ARG A 422 5.01 -8.68 -8.87
CA ARG A 422 4.10 -9.28 -7.87
C ARG A 422 3.57 -10.63 -8.35
N ALA A 423 3.16 -10.74 -9.63
CA ALA A 423 2.73 -12.00 -10.21
C ALA A 423 3.82 -13.08 -10.14
N LEU A 424 5.04 -12.77 -10.59
CA LEU A 424 6.19 -13.69 -10.52
C LEU A 424 6.51 -14.08 -9.06
N LYS A 425 6.42 -13.13 -8.13
CA LYS A 425 6.60 -13.38 -6.70
C LYS A 425 5.54 -14.34 -6.16
N LEU A 426 4.26 -14.13 -6.49
CA LEU A 426 3.17 -15.02 -6.09
C LEU A 426 3.33 -16.43 -6.66
N LEU A 427 3.78 -16.55 -7.92
CA LEU A 427 4.05 -17.86 -8.53
C LEU A 427 5.23 -18.57 -7.85
N ALA A 428 6.25 -17.82 -7.38
CA ALA A 428 7.38 -18.40 -6.66
C ALA A 428 6.98 -19.02 -5.30
N ILE A 429 5.78 -18.73 -4.77
CA ILE A 429 5.23 -19.38 -3.58
C ILE A 429 5.05 -20.88 -3.83
N ALA A 430 4.53 -21.26 -5.00
CA ALA A 430 4.40 -22.67 -5.38
C ALA A 430 5.76 -23.25 -5.81
N GLU A 431 6.18 -24.29 -5.13
CA GLU A 431 7.50 -24.93 -5.32
C GLU A 431 7.80 -25.29 -6.78
N ASN A 432 6.76 -25.63 -7.56
CA ASN A 432 6.89 -26.02 -8.96
C ASN A 432 7.32 -24.86 -9.87
N TYR A 433 6.92 -23.65 -9.56
CA TYR A 433 7.18 -22.45 -10.37
C TYR A 433 8.36 -21.61 -9.85
N PHE A 434 8.81 -21.88 -8.64
CA PHE A 434 9.86 -21.12 -7.95
C PHE A 434 11.10 -20.87 -8.81
N SER A 435 11.66 -21.93 -9.39
CA SER A 435 12.95 -21.83 -10.09
C SER A 435 12.85 -21.01 -11.38
N GLU A 436 11.73 -21.10 -12.08
CA GLU A 436 11.50 -20.38 -13.32
C GLU A 436 11.18 -18.91 -13.05
N ALA A 437 10.31 -18.62 -12.08
CA ALA A 437 10.01 -17.27 -11.63
C ALA A 437 11.26 -16.52 -11.17
N CYS A 438 12.14 -17.16 -10.38
CA CYS A 438 13.40 -16.54 -9.95
C CYS A 438 14.34 -16.24 -11.12
N VAL A 439 14.44 -17.14 -12.10
CA VAL A 439 15.30 -16.92 -13.30
C VAL A 439 14.76 -15.76 -14.14
N ILE A 440 13.45 -15.69 -14.35
CA ILE A 440 12.82 -14.58 -15.10
C ILE A 440 13.05 -13.24 -14.37
N LEU A 441 12.75 -13.18 -13.07
CA LEU A 441 13.02 -11.98 -12.25
C LEU A 441 14.50 -11.56 -12.32
N PHE A 442 15.41 -12.51 -12.29
CA PHE A 442 16.85 -12.21 -12.36
C PHE A 442 17.26 -11.66 -13.73
N LYS A 443 16.73 -12.20 -14.82
CA LYS A 443 16.95 -11.67 -16.16
C LYS A 443 16.44 -10.25 -16.31
N ILE A 444 15.26 -9.96 -15.72
CA ILE A 444 14.74 -8.58 -15.67
C ILE A 444 15.68 -7.71 -14.83
N ALA A 445 16.17 -8.21 -13.69
CA ALA A 445 17.08 -7.49 -12.81
C ALA A 445 18.43 -7.15 -13.47
N MET A 446 18.89 -7.90 -14.46
CA MET A 446 20.10 -7.59 -15.23
C MET A 446 19.99 -6.23 -15.96
N LYS A 447 18.79 -5.81 -16.35
CA LYS A 447 18.55 -4.50 -16.95
C LYS A 447 17.94 -3.50 -15.96
N ARG A 448 17.22 -3.98 -14.95
CA ARG A 448 16.46 -3.19 -13.99
C ARG A 448 16.73 -3.63 -12.55
N LYS A 449 17.75 -3.05 -11.92
CA LYS A 449 18.31 -3.49 -10.62
C LYS A 449 17.34 -3.43 -9.44
N ASP A 450 16.32 -2.56 -9.47
CA ASP A 450 15.28 -2.46 -8.44
C ASP A 450 14.52 -3.78 -8.22
N VAL A 451 14.42 -4.62 -9.26
CA VAL A 451 13.77 -5.95 -9.20
C VAL A 451 14.52 -6.94 -8.29
N LEU A 452 15.80 -6.72 -8.00
CA LEU A 452 16.52 -7.53 -7.00
C LEU A 452 15.85 -7.55 -5.63
N LYS A 453 15.13 -6.48 -5.27
CA LYS A 453 14.35 -6.42 -4.03
C LYS A 453 13.32 -7.54 -3.96
N VAL A 454 12.65 -7.84 -5.05
CA VAL A 454 11.65 -8.93 -5.13
C VAL A 454 12.30 -10.30 -4.93
N LEU A 455 13.44 -10.54 -5.59
CA LEU A 455 14.22 -11.76 -5.39
C LEU A 455 14.73 -11.92 -3.96
N LYS A 456 15.15 -10.81 -3.34
CA LYS A 456 15.57 -10.79 -1.94
C LYS A 456 14.43 -11.26 -1.03
N GLU A 457 13.22 -10.76 -1.20
CA GLU A 457 12.04 -11.16 -0.41
C GLU A 457 11.72 -12.66 -0.56
N ILE A 458 11.78 -13.19 -1.79
CA ILE A 458 11.57 -14.62 -2.06
C ILE A 458 12.62 -15.49 -1.36
N LEU A 459 13.88 -15.03 -1.31
CA LEU A 459 15.03 -15.82 -0.89
C LEU A 459 15.50 -15.55 0.53
N LEU A 460 14.77 -14.74 1.33
CA LEU A 460 15.14 -14.46 2.72
C LEU A 460 15.40 -15.76 3.50
N PRO A 461 16.51 -15.89 4.25
CA PRO A 461 16.82 -17.12 4.95
C PRO A 461 15.80 -17.52 6.02
N TRP A 462 15.25 -16.54 6.74
CA TRP A 462 14.38 -16.72 7.91
C TRP A 462 12.90 -16.51 7.64
N TYR A 463 12.56 -15.81 6.55
CA TYR A 463 11.19 -15.52 6.15
C TYR A 463 11.06 -15.59 4.62
N PRO A 464 11.33 -16.72 3.99
CA PRO A 464 11.27 -16.85 2.54
C PRO A 464 9.82 -16.77 2.05
N GLU A 465 9.59 -16.00 1.03
CA GLU A 465 8.26 -15.94 0.39
C GLU A 465 8.11 -17.01 -0.69
N THR A 466 8.44 -18.26 -0.34
CA THR A 466 8.33 -19.41 -1.22
C THR A 466 8.18 -20.71 -0.43
N GLY A 467 7.41 -21.67 -0.96
CA GLY A 467 7.34 -23.04 -0.48
C GLY A 467 8.53 -23.93 -0.93
N ALA A 468 9.47 -23.37 -1.70
CA ALA A 468 10.66 -24.10 -2.10
C ALA A 468 11.56 -24.38 -0.90
N ASN A 469 11.96 -25.64 -0.73
CA ASN A 469 12.81 -26.05 0.38
C ASN A 469 14.23 -25.45 0.28
N ALA A 470 14.98 -25.50 1.39
CA ALA A 470 16.33 -24.96 1.49
C ALA A 470 17.28 -25.46 0.37
N LYS A 471 17.17 -26.73 -0.01
CA LYS A 471 17.99 -27.29 -1.09
C LYS A 471 17.72 -26.64 -2.44
N LYS A 472 16.46 -26.35 -2.77
CA LYS A 472 16.10 -25.65 -4.01
C LYS A 472 16.53 -24.19 -3.95
N ARG A 473 16.32 -23.50 -2.81
CA ARG A 473 16.76 -22.12 -2.59
C ARG A 473 18.28 -21.95 -2.74
N ARG A 474 19.07 -22.86 -2.19
CA ARG A 474 20.54 -22.87 -2.36
C ARG A 474 20.98 -23.14 -3.80
N LYS A 475 20.30 -24.05 -4.50
CA LYS A 475 20.63 -24.39 -5.88
C LYS A 475 20.34 -23.29 -6.90
N ILE A 476 19.43 -22.35 -6.58
CA ILE A 476 19.05 -21.31 -7.54
C ILE A 476 20.24 -20.42 -7.88
N PHE A 477 21.11 -20.09 -6.93
CA PHE A 477 22.27 -19.23 -7.16
C PHE A 477 23.23 -19.76 -8.20
N ARG A 478 23.41 -21.08 -8.28
CA ARG A 478 24.22 -21.71 -9.35
C ARG A 478 23.65 -21.50 -10.76
N LYS A 479 22.33 -21.28 -10.86
CA LYS A 479 21.71 -20.94 -12.14
C LYS A 479 21.86 -19.45 -12.41
N LEU A 480 21.67 -18.61 -11.39
CA LEU A 480 21.74 -17.16 -11.52
C LEU A 480 23.19 -16.71 -11.83
N SER A 481 24.20 -17.27 -11.16
CA SER A 481 25.60 -16.93 -11.39
C SER A 481 26.13 -17.29 -12.78
N ARG A 482 25.49 -18.26 -13.47
CA ARG A 482 25.79 -18.56 -14.88
C ARG A 482 25.23 -17.50 -15.84
N LEU A 483 24.23 -16.73 -15.44
CA LEU A 483 23.65 -15.64 -16.21
C LEU A 483 24.45 -14.36 -16.01
N ASP A 484 24.67 -14.02 -14.75
CA ASP A 484 25.46 -12.85 -14.35
C ASP A 484 26.04 -13.07 -12.95
N THR A 485 27.38 -13.17 -12.88
CA THR A 485 28.11 -13.43 -11.64
C THR A 485 28.06 -12.22 -10.70
N GLU A 486 28.19 -11.01 -11.26
CA GLU A 486 28.19 -9.77 -10.47
C GLU A 486 26.86 -9.54 -9.78
N LEU A 487 25.79 -9.62 -10.54
CA LEU A 487 24.44 -9.42 -10.03
C LEU A 487 24.03 -10.50 -9.02
N SER A 488 24.48 -11.77 -9.26
CA SER A 488 24.26 -12.87 -8.33
C SER A 488 24.98 -12.67 -7.01
N TRP A 489 26.22 -12.18 -7.08
CA TRP A 489 26.99 -11.86 -5.88
C TRP A 489 26.35 -10.71 -5.11
N GLU A 490 25.89 -9.65 -5.78
CA GLU A 490 25.19 -8.54 -5.15
C GLU A 490 23.91 -9.00 -4.42
N LEU A 491 23.12 -9.86 -5.06
CA LEU A 491 21.93 -10.47 -4.44
C LEU A 491 22.29 -11.28 -3.19
N LEU A 492 23.33 -12.16 -3.28
CA LEU A 492 23.80 -12.95 -2.16
C LEU A 492 24.28 -12.08 -1.01
N TYR A 493 25.06 -11.04 -1.31
CA TYR A 493 25.58 -10.12 -0.31
C TYR A 493 24.45 -9.45 0.47
N GLN A 494 23.38 -9.00 -0.22
CA GLN A 494 22.20 -8.43 0.42
C GLN A 494 21.39 -9.45 1.24
N LEU A 495 21.56 -10.75 1.01
CA LEU A 495 20.89 -11.83 1.75
C LEU A 495 21.72 -12.35 2.94
N LEU A 496 22.93 -11.82 3.14
CA LEU A 496 23.71 -12.17 4.32
C LEU A 496 22.99 -11.72 5.60
N PRO A 497 23.07 -12.48 6.70
CA PRO A 497 22.35 -12.18 7.94
C PRO A 497 22.58 -10.78 8.48
N VAL A 498 23.74 -10.21 8.19
CA VAL A 498 24.11 -8.84 8.60
C VAL A 498 23.27 -7.74 7.93
N HIS A 499 22.71 -8.01 6.76
CA HIS A 499 21.90 -7.08 5.96
C HIS A 499 20.40 -7.37 5.99
N LEU A 500 19.98 -8.35 6.80
CA LEU A 500 18.56 -8.72 6.85
C LEU A 500 17.73 -7.61 7.52
N PRO A 501 16.54 -7.33 6.99
CA PRO A 501 15.66 -6.35 7.60
C PRO A 501 15.17 -6.80 8.97
N GLY A 502 15.04 -5.86 9.90
CA GLY A 502 14.49 -6.13 11.24
C GLY A 502 12.98 -6.38 11.23
N ALA A 503 12.28 -5.90 10.18
CA ALA A 503 10.86 -6.13 9.97
C ALA A 503 10.61 -6.57 8.53
N VAL A 504 9.62 -7.42 8.34
CA VAL A 504 9.14 -7.89 7.04
C VAL A 504 7.64 -7.67 6.93
N CYS A 505 7.18 -7.44 5.71
CA CYS A 505 5.75 -7.41 5.44
C CYS A 505 5.15 -8.82 5.51
N PRO A 506 3.86 -8.96 5.87
CA PRO A 506 3.17 -10.24 5.78
C PRO A 506 3.20 -10.78 4.35
N ILE A 507 3.38 -12.11 4.21
CA ILE A 507 3.37 -12.77 2.91
C ILE A 507 1.99 -12.59 2.27
N GLN A 508 1.98 -12.08 1.04
CA GLN A 508 0.77 -12.07 0.22
C GLN A 508 0.66 -13.41 -0.50
N TYR A 509 -0.44 -14.10 -0.27
CA TYR A 509 -0.72 -15.38 -0.91
C TYR A 509 -1.53 -15.21 -2.19
N PRO A 510 -1.41 -16.15 -3.16
CA PRO A 510 -2.30 -16.19 -4.31
C PRO A 510 -3.77 -16.26 -3.88
N LEU A 511 -4.66 -15.66 -4.66
CA LEU A 511 -6.09 -15.69 -4.37
C LEU A 511 -6.78 -16.92 -4.96
N TYR A 512 -6.30 -17.41 -6.07
CA TYR A 512 -6.92 -18.49 -6.84
C TYR A 512 -6.00 -19.70 -7.04
N LEU A 513 -4.70 -19.46 -7.29
CA LEU A 513 -3.73 -20.54 -7.45
C LEU A 513 -3.64 -21.38 -6.18
N PRO A 514 -3.87 -22.70 -6.24
CA PRO A 514 -3.69 -23.58 -5.08
C PRO A 514 -2.23 -23.58 -4.60
N PHE A 515 -2.03 -23.36 -3.33
CA PHE A 515 -0.71 -23.37 -2.68
C PHE A 515 -0.75 -24.12 -1.35
N LYS A 516 0.43 -24.51 -0.88
CA LYS A 516 0.60 -24.97 0.49
C LYS A 516 1.10 -23.82 1.32
N GLU A 517 0.58 -23.70 2.54
CA GLU A 517 1.06 -22.70 3.49
C GLU A 517 2.59 -22.84 3.66
N ILE A 518 3.29 -21.71 3.63
CA ILE A 518 4.75 -21.68 3.75
C ILE A 518 5.11 -21.89 5.21
N PRO A 519 5.74 -23.02 5.56
CA PRO A 519 6.21 -23.21 6.93
C PRO A 519 7.37 -22.28 7.22
N ARG A 520 7.40 -21.71 8.41
CA ARG A 520 8.57 -20.94 8.85
C ARG A 520 9.76 -21.90 8.98
N PRO A 521 10.94 -21.53 8.45
CA PRO A 521 12.13 -22.35 8.61
C PRO A 521 12.45 -22.57 10.10
N ASP A 522 12.78 -23.80 10.46
CA ASP A 522 13.31 -24.07 11.78
C ASP A 522 14.75 -23.52 11.92
N LYS A 523 15.27 -23.50 13.15
CA LYS A 523 16.62 -22.99 13.43
C LYS A 523 17.71 -23.71 12.62
N LYS A 524 17.56 -24.99 12.38
CA LYS A 524 18.53 -25.80 11.62
C LYS A 524 18.52 -25.45 10.16
N GLU A 525 17.34 -25.37 9.54
CA GLU A 525 17.16 -24.96 8.14
C GLU A 525 17.66 -23.53 7.92
N TYR A 526 17.33 -22.60 8.83
CA TYR A 526 17.84 -21.23 8.80
C TYR A 526 19.38 -21.20 8.78
N LEU A 527 20.03 -21.88 9.72
CA LEU A 527 21.48 -21.94 9.80
C LEU A 527 22.11 -22.56 8.56
N GLU A 528 21.54 -23.65 8.04
CA GLU A 528 22.01 -24.29 6.80
C GLU A 528 21.92 -23.35 5.59
N VAL A 529 20.85 -22.58 5.47
CA VAL A 529 20.68 -21.61 4.36
C VAL A 529 21.68 -20.47 4.51
N CYS A 530 21.82 -19.87 5.69
CA CYS A 530 22.77 -18.79 5.94
C CYS A 530 24.21 -19.22 5.64
N ASN A 531 24.66 -20.36 6.20
CA ASN A 531 26.00 -20.90 5.93
C ASN A 531 26.24 -21.11 4.42
N SER A 532 25.22 -21.60 3.71
CA SER A 532 25.34 -21.85 2.28
C SER A 532 25.44 -20.55 1.47
N TYR A 533 24.65 -19.52 1.83
CA TYR A 533 24.69 -18.21 1.16
C TYR A 533 26.01 -17.51 1.41
N GLU A 534 26.50 -17.52 2.64
CA GLU A 534 27.81 -16.98 3.00
C GLU A 534 28.94 -17.69 2.26
N SER A 535 28.93 -19.04 2.23
CA SER A 535 29.95 -19.85 1.51
C SER A 535 29.94 -19.60 0.00
N GLU A 536 28.77 -19.46 -0.61
CA GLU A 536 28.63 -19.15 -2.03
C GLU A 536 29.13 -17.72 -2.33
N ALA A 537 28.82 -16.75 -1.44
CA ALA A 537 29.32 -15.37 -1.55
C ALA A 537 30.85 -15.31 -1.50
N VAL A 538 31.46 -16.08 -0.59
CA VAL A 538 32.94 -16.19 -0.53
C VAL A 538 33.49 -16.81 -1.80
N THR A 539 32.85 -17.86 -2.33
CA THR A 539 33.28 -18.50 -3.59
C THR A 539 33.22 -17.56 -4.79
N LEU A 540 32.14 -16.75 -4.90
CA LEU A 540 31.97 -15.78 -5.97
C LEU A 540 32.83 -14.51 -5.81
N ALA A 541 33.51 -14.34 -4.68
CA ALA A 541 34.46 -13.24 -4.44
C ALA A 541 35.88 -13.58 -4.89
N GLU A 542 36.15 -14.82 -5.28
CA GLU A 542 37.50 -15.25 -5.75
C GLU A 542 37.99 -14.40 -6.92
N GLY A 543 39.20 -13.84 -6.81
CA GLY A 543 39.79 -12.98 -7.82
C GLY A 543 39.33 -11.52 -7.84
N ASP A 544 38.39 -11.13 -6.98
CA ASP A 544 37.83 -9.77 -6.93
C ASP A 544 38.11 -9.10 -5.57
N THR A 545 39.05 -8.18 -5.57
CA THR A 545 39.48 -7.49 -4.34
C THR A 545 38.37 -6.67 -3.71
N HIS A 546 37.43 -6.10 -4.50
CA HIS A 546 36.31 -5.30 -3.96
C HIS A 546 35.29 -6.19 -3.26
N LYS A 547 34.97 -7.37 -3.81
CA LYS A 547 34.09 -8.34 -3.17
C LYS A 547 34.71 -8.88 -1.88
N ILE A 548 35.99 -9.19 -1.93
CA ILE A 548 36.75 -9.64 -0.75
C ILE A 548 36.72 -8.57 0.35
N ALA A 549 36.95 -7.28 0.02
CA ALA A 549 36.89 -6.20 0.97
C ALA A 549 35.50 -6.07 1.63
N ARG A 550 34.42 -6.16 0.86
CA ARG A 550 33.05 -6.14 1.39
C ARG A 550 32.77 -7.35 2.32
N LEU A 551 33.35 -8.52 2.07
CA LEU A 551 33.25 -9.66 2.96
C LEU A 551 34.09 -9.51 4.25
N ILE A 552 35.21 -8.81 4.18
CA ILE A 552 36.00 -8.46 5.36
C ILE A 552 35.17 -7.60 6.32
N ASP A 553 34.44 -6.60 5.83
CA ASP A 553 33.59 -5.70 6.62
C ASP A 553 32.47 -6.43 7.40
N VAL A 554 32.08 -7.59 6.96
CA VAL A 554 31.06 -8.39 7.64
C VAL A 554 31.60 -9.67 8.29
N SER A 555 32.92 -9.90 8.21
CA SER A 555 33.57 -11.17 8.55
C SER A 555 33.32 -11.67 9.98
N MET A 556 33.19 -10.77 10.96
CA MET A 556 32.93 -11.16 12.35
C MET A 556 31.54 -11.72 12.57
N ARG A 557 30.60 -11.38 11.67
CA ARG A 557 29.21 -11.85 11.74
C ARG A 557 28.96 -13.10 10.90
N LEU A 558 29.93 -13.49 10.05
CA LEU A 558 29.83 -14.74 9.29
C LEU A 558 29.85 -15.93 10.24
N TYR A 559 29.21 -17.02 9.84
CA TYR A 559 29.32 -18.28 10.57
C TYR A 559 30.75 -18.82 10.49
N LYS A 560 31.07 -19.76 11.37
CA LYS A 560 32.46 -20.26 11.56
C LYS A 560 33.09 -20.81 10.26
N GLU A 561 32.36 -21.63 9.53
CA GLU A 561 32.90 -22.24 8.32
C GLU A 561 33.06 -21.23 7.16
N PRO A 562 32.09 -20.38 6.82
CA PRO A 562 32.30 -19.33 5.84
C PRO A 562 33.40 -18.32 6.21
N PHE A 563 33.57 -18.00 7.48
CA PHE A 563 34.69 -17.20 7.96
C PHE A 563 36.04 -17.87 7.65
N MET A 564 36.16 -19.15 7.94
CA MET A 564 37.40 -19.91 7.63
C MET A 564 37.62 -20.06 6.13
N GLN A 565 36.56 -20.13 5.32
CA GLN A 565 36.66 -20.10 3.86
C GLN A 565 37.19 -18.75 3.36
N LEU A 566 36.71 -17.62 3.94
CA LEU A 566 37.24 -16.31 3.63
C LEU A 566 38.71 -16.14 3.99
N VAL A 567 39.13 -16.65 5.14
CA VAL A 567 40.55 -16.69 5.55
C VAL A 567 41.39 -17.48 4.52
N ARG A 568 40.97 -18.69 4.15
CA ARG A 568 41.65 -19.50 3.12
C ARG A 568 41.67 -18.82 1.74
N LEU A 569 40.59 -18.10 1.38
CA LEU A 569 40.55 -17.29 0.18
C LEU A 569 41.61 -16.22 0.21
N LEU A 570 41.69 -15.43 1.29
CA LEU A 570 42.72 -14.41 1.46
C LEU A 570 44.16 -14.96 1.39
N GLU A 571 44.43 -16.09 2.03
CA GLU A 571 45.74 -16.77 2.00
C GLU A 571 46.12 -17.30 0.58
N ASN A 572 45.12 -17.73 -0.18
CA ASN A 572 45.35 -18.23 -1.54
C ASN A 572 45.49 -17.07 -2.54
N GLU A 573 44.65 -16.04 -2.42
CA GLU A 573 44.74 -14.86 -3.28
C GLU A 573 46.06 -14.10 -3.08
N GLN A 574 46.60 -14.03 -1.85
CA GLN A 574 47.88 -13.41 -1.57
C GLN A 574 49.03 -13.99 -2.38
N LYS A 575 48.93 -15.28 -2.74
CA LYS A 575 49.94 -15.98 -3.59
C LYS A 575 49.92 -15.55 -5.04
N LYS A 576 48.82 -14.90 -5.49
CA LYS A 576 48.75 -14.32 -6.82
C LYS A 576 49.53 -13.00 -6.87
N LYS A 577 50.03 -12.63 -8.07
CA LYS A 577 50.74 -11.33 -8.25
C LYS A 577 49.72 -10.22 -8.30
N TYR A 578 49.58 -9.51 -7.20
CA TYR A 578 48.85 -8.23 -7.13
C TYR A 578 49.81 -7.06 -7.13
N ASP A 579 49.38 -5.93 -7.71
CA ASP A 579 50.12 -4.68 -7.64
C ASP A 579 50.06 -4.08 -6.22
N GLU A 580 50.88 -3.11 -5.92
CA GLU A 580 50.97 -2.45 -4.62
C GLU A 580 49.62 -1.83 -4.20
N LYS A 581 48.86 -1.32 -5.16
CA LYS A 581 47.57 -0.70 -4.91
C LYS A 581 46.54 -1.73 -4.41
N ALA A 582 46.47 -2.87 -5.07
CA ALA A 582 45.54 -3.95 -4.69
C ALA A 582 45.93 -4.59 -3.34
N ARG A 583 47.26 -4.79 -3.12
CA ARG A 583 47.78 -5.24 -1.84
C ARG A 583 47.43 -4.28 -0.71
N TYR A 584 47.67 -2.99 -0.92
CA TYR A 584 47.30 -1.93 0.02
C TYR A 584 45.82 -1.96 0.33
N PHE A 585 44.95 -2.07 -0.69
CA PHE A 585 43.51 -2.06 -0.54
C PHE A 585 43.02 -3.15 0.42
N ILE A 586 43.40 -4.39 0.22
CA ILE A 586 43.02 -5.51 1.09
C ILE A 586 43.62 -5.35 2.50
N TRP A 587 44.93 -5.06 2.57
CA TRP A 587 45.64 -4.83 3.84
C TRP A 587 44.95 -3.78 4.68
N ASN A 588 44.64 -2.64 4.05
CA ASN A 588 44.01 -1.52 4.73
C ASN A 588 42.56 -1.86 5.17
N CYS A 589 41.77 -2.57 4.36
CA CYS A 589 40.44 -3.02 4.77
C CYS A 589 40.48 -3.90 6.02
N ILE A 590 41.41 -4.87 6.08
CA ILE A 590 41.55 -5.74 7.24
C ILE A 590 41.93 -4.93 8.48
N LEU A 591 42.95 -4.05 8.39
CA LEU A 591 43.44 -3.27 9.52
C LEU A 591 42.41 -2.26 10.02
N SER A 592 41.72 -1.56 9.10
CA SER A 592 40.68 -0.60 9.46
C SER A 592 39.53 -1.28 10.18
N TYR A 593 39.08 -2.43 9.67
CA TYR A 593 38.01 -3.20 10.28
C TYR A 593 38.40 -3.75 11.67
N THR A 594 39.62 -4.33 11.80
CA THR A 594 40.10 -4.86 13.10
C THR A 594 40.34 -3.74 14.13
N CYS A 595 40.81 -2.57 13.68
CA CYS A 595 40.96 -1.37 14.52
C CYS A 595 39.60 -0.92 15.10
N GLN A 596 38.58 -0.78 14.26
CA GLN A 596 37.23 -0.43 14.69
C GLN A 596 36.66 -1.42 15.70
N LEU A 597 36.86 -2.73 15.49
CA LEU A 597 36.39 -3.76 16.42
C LEU A 597 37.07 -3.69 17.78
N LYS A 598 38.39 -3.44 17.82
CA LYS A 598 39.13 -3.26 19.06
C LYS A 598 38.58 -2.07 19.85
N ARG A 599 38.28 -0.96 19.20
CA ARG A 599 37.70 0.26 19.82
C ARG A 599 36.32 0.02 20.45
N HIS A 600 35.54 -0.92 19.93
CA HIS A 600 34.20 -1.26 20.44
C HIS A 600 34.17 -2.38 21.47
N GLY A 601 35.35 -2.91 21.91
CA GLY A 601 35.47 -3.89 23.01
C GLY A 601 34.81 -5.25 22.71
N GLY A 602 34.77 -5.67 21.43
CA GLY A 602 34.04 -6.86 21.02
C GLY A 602 34.68 -8.17 21.47
N GLU A 603 33.89 -9.20 21.76
CA GLU A 603 34.26 -10.58 22.15
C GLU A 603 35.02 -11.36 21.07
N PHE A 604 35.42 -10.75 19.98
CA PHE A 604 35.96 -11.42 18.76
C PHE A 604 37.50 -11.50 18.73
N SER A 605 38.16 -11.49 19.86
CA SER A 605 39.62 -11.44 19.95
C SER A 605 40.37 -12.45 19.09
N GLU A 606 39.84 -13.69 18.98
CA GLU A 606 40.49 -14.75 18.22
C GLU A 606 40.36 -14.55 16.71
N ARG A 607 39.19 -14.14 16.20
CA ARG A 607 39.02 -13.84 14.77
C ARG A 607 39.82 -12.59 14.35
N CYS A 608 39.91 -11.59 15.21
CA CYS A 608 40.77 -10.42 14.97
C CYS A 608 42.26 -10.79 14.87
N LYS A 609 42.74 -11.73 15.68
CA LYS A 609 44.12 -12.25 15.59
C LYS A 609 44.35 -12.93 14.24
N VAL A 610 43.45 -13.86 13.86
CA VAL A 610 43.54 -14.57 12.56
C VAL A 610 43.55 -13.58 11.40
N LEU A 611 42.68 -12.57 11.40
CA LEU A 611 42.69 -11.54 10.35
C LEU A 611 43.96 -10.71 10.39
N GLY A 612 44.49 -10.39 11.58
CA GLY A 612 45.78 -9.68 11.73
C GLY A 612 46.95 -10.42 11.12
N GLU A 613 47.04 -11.75 11.35
CA GLU A 613 48.07 -12.60 10.76
C GLU A 613 47.97 -12.64 9.23
N VAL A 614 46.74 -12.65 8.70
CA VAL A 614 46.52 -12.57 7.25
C VAL A 614 46.85 -11.16 6.73
N ALA A 615 46.57 -10.11 7.45
CA ALA A 615 46.91 -8.75 7.08
C ALA A 615 48.42 -8.56 6.86
N ASP A 616 49.24 -9.14 7.74
CA ASP A 616 50.71 -9.09 7.60
C ASP A 616 51.20 -9.68 6.26
N GLN A 617 50.52 -10.69 5.75
CA GLN A 617 50.85 -11.28 4.44
C GLN A 617 50.48 -10.35 3.26
N TRP A 618 49.48 -9.46 3.45
CA TRP A 618 49.03 -8.49 2.43
C TRP A 618 49.74 -7.13 2.53
N ARG A 619 50.61 -6.94 3.52
CA ARG A 619 51.31 -5.68 3.73
C ARG A 619 52.04 -5.25 2.44
N PRO A 620 51.86 -4.03 1.93
CA PRO A 620 52.59 -3.50 0.80
C PRO A 620 54.12 -3.48 1.06
N GLU A 621 54.93 -3.74 0.05
CA GLU A 621 56.41 -3.66 0.16
C GLU A 621 56.86 -2.19 0.19
N GLY A 622 56.18 -1.31 -0.55
CA GLY A 622 56.49 0.11 -0.66
C GLY A 622 56.17 0.88 0.62
N VAL A 623 57.16 1.50 1.23
CA VAL A 623 56.99 2.26 2.48
C VAL A 623 55.99 3.41 2.35
N TYR A 624 55.85 4.01 1.19
CA TYR A 624 54.88 5.09 0.90
C TYR A 624 53.45 4.54 0.88
N TRP A 625 53.21 3.33 0.39
CA TRP A 625 51.94 2.64 0.46
C TRP A 625 51.56 2.29 1.91
N GLN A 626 52.57 1.95 2.75
CA GLN A 626 52.29 1.73 4.18
C GLN A 626 51.89 3.03 4.89
N ALA A 627 52.65 4.12 4.57
CA ALA A 627 52.36 5.46 5.12
C ALA A 627 51.01 5.99 4.68
N LYS A 628 50.59 5.75 3.43
CA LYS A 628 49.29 6.15 2.85
C LYS A 628 48.12 5.92 3.84
N ARG A 629 48.09 4.77 4.52
CA ARG A 629 47.04 4.43 5.47
C ARG A 629 46.87 5.48 6.56
N VAL A 630 47.96 5.95 7.15
CA VAL A 630 47.93 6.91 8.24
C VAL A 630 47.44 8.29 7.79
N PHE A 631 47.69 8.63 6.52
CA PHE A 631 47.28 9.93 5.99
C PHE A 631 45.85 9.90 5.47
N ASP A 632 45.45 8.88 4.75
CA ASP A 632 44.16 8.84 4.07
C ASP A 632 43.01 8.32 4.92
N GLU A 633 43.27 7.45 5.92
CA GLU A 633 42.24 6.86 6.71
C GLU A 633 41.73 7.75 7.85
N SER A 634 40.51 7.48 8.27
CA SER A 634 39.87 8.17 9.37
C SER A 634 40.56 7.84 10.71
N LEU A 635 40.38 8.72 11.69
CA LEU A 635 40.77 8.52 13.08
C LEU A 635 40.41 7.13 13.60
N TYR A 636 39.16 6.70 13.37
CA TYR A 636 38.62 5.43 13.88
C TYR A 636 39.23 4.18 13.22
N ALA A 637 39.86 4.35 12.07
CA ALA A 637 40.53 3.26 11.36
C ALA A 637 42.02 3.13 11.75
N VAL A 638 42.65 4.18 12.32
CA VAL A 638 44.09 4.22 12.61
C VAL A 638 44.36 4.07 14.11
N ILE A 639 43.61 4.78 14.96
CA ILE A 639 43.83 4.79 16.43
C ILE A 639 43.02 3.66 17.07
N GLU A 640 43.71 2.73 17.72
CA GLU A 640 43.08 1.53 18.32
C GLU A 640 42.48 1.80 19.69
N GLU A 641 43.14 2.66 20.51
CA GLU A 641 42.66 2.99 21.83
C GLU A 641 41.60 4.09 21.79
N LYS A 642 40.50 3.87 22.50
CA LYS A 642 39.40 4.83 22.58
C LYS A 642 39.60 5.80 23.71
N SER A 643 39.69 7.08 23.41
CA SER A 643 39.75 8.17 24.38
C SER A 643 38.73 9.27 24.00
N ASP A 644 38.92 10.49 24.49
CA ASP A 644 38.16 11.64 23.99
C ASP A 644 38.67 12.05 22.61
N ILE A 645 37.77 12.63 21.79
CA ILE A 645 38.04 12.97 20.39
C ILE A 645 39.25 13.89 20.23
N ALA A 646 39.45 14.84 21.13
CA ALA A 646 40.57 15.80 21.03
C ALA A 646 41.92 15.11 21.22
N THR A 647 42.02 14.24 22.22
CA THR A 647 43.20 13.40 22.48
C THR A 647 43.50 12.49 21.27
N GLU A 648 42.49 11.82 20.72
CA GLU A 648 42.65 10.93 19.56
C GLU A 648 43.10 11.71 18.28
N ILE A 649 42.63 12.94 18.10
CA ILE A 649 43.08 13.80 16.99
C ILE A 649 44.56 14.16 17.12
N GLU A 650 45.00 14.52 18.34
CA GLU A 650 46.43 14.84 18.58
C GLU A 650 47.31 13.59 18.43
N GLU A 651 46.83 12.44 18.87
CA GLU A 651 47.54 11.17 18.65
C GLU A 651 47.68 10.86 17.13
N LEU A 652 46.63 11.02 16.35
CA LEU A 652 46.70 10.84 14.91
C LEU A 652 47.68 11.82 14.26
N LYS A 653 47.72 13.07 14.70
CA LYS A 653 48.68 14.05 14.23
C LYS A 653 50.11 13.67 14.60
N HIS A 654 50.29 13.06 15.78
CA HIS A 654 51.59 12.57 16.23
C HIS A 654 52.06 11.40 15.35
N VAL A 655 51.20 10.42 15.13
CA VAL A 655 51.52 9.27 14.24
C VAL A 655 51.84 9.72 12.82
N ARG A 656 51.11 10.73 12.27
CA ARG A 656 51.41 11.30 10.96
C ARG A 656 52.76 11.97 10.91
N LYS A 657 53.12 12.71 11.98
CA LYS A 657 54.44 13.33 12.10
C LYS A 657 55.55 12.27 12.14
N GLU A 658 55.43 11.23 12.95
CA GLU A 658 56.42 10.13 13.03
C GLU A 658 56.63 9.43 11.67
N TRP A 659 55.53 9.16 10.94
CA TRP A 659 55.65 8.59 9.61
C TRP A 659 56.32 9.55 8.63
N LEU A 660 56.01 10.83 8.66
CA LEU A 660 56.68 11.81 7.80
C LEU A 660 58.15 11.95 8.16
N GLU A 661 58.52 11.95 9.44
CA GLU A 661 59.92 11.99 9.90
C GLU A 661 60.70 10.77 9.43
N LYS A 662 60.13 9.58 9.51
CA LYS A 662 60.70 8.34 8.95
C LYS A 662 60.93 8.42 7.44
N LEU A 663 59.99 8.94 6.71
CA LEU A 663 60.12 9.17 5.25
C LEU A 663 61.17 10.24 4.93
N TYR A 664 61.23 11.30 5.73
CA TYR A 664 62.22 12.37 5.60
C TYR A 664 63.64 11.87 5.85
N GLN A 665 63.86 11.07 6.86
CA GLN A 665 65.16 10.44 7.14
C GLN A 665 65.66 9.58 5.97
N ARG A 666 64.73 8.97 5.23
CA ARG A 666 65.05 8.12 4.09
C ARG A 666 65.34 8.90 2.82
N ASP A 667 64.42 9.79 2.43
CA ASP A 667 64.42 10.43 1.08
C ASP A 667 64.51 11.96 1.14
N GLY A 668 64.78 12.54 2.33
CA GLY A 668 64.89 14.00 2.54
C GLY A 668 63.61 14.75 2.11
N LYS A 669 63.79 15.95 1.55
CA LYS A 669 62.65 16.81 1.13
C LYS A 669 61.76 16.18 0.02
N HIS A 670 62.25 15.22 -0.74
CA HIS A 670 61.50 14.54 -1.79
C HIS A 670 60.38 13.65 -1.25
N CYS A 671 60.39 13.31 0.05
CA CYS A 671 59.38 12.47 0.67
C CYS A 671 57.97 13.05 0.52
N VAL A 672 57.75 14.37 0.55
CA VAL A 672 56.45 15.02 0.37
C VAL A 672 55.91 14.75 -1.03
N ALA A 673 56.73 14.93 -2.05
CA ALA A 673 56.32 14.67 -3.44
C ALA A 673 55.98 13.19 -3.66
N MET A 674 56.83 12.28 -3.14
CA MET A 674 56.58 10.83 -3.26
C MET A 674 55.33 10.40 -2.50
N LEU A 675 55.11 10.94 -1.28
CA LEU A 675 53.89 10.62 -0.52
C LEU A 675 52.64 11.15 -1.22
N SER A 676 52.69 12.35 -1.80
CA SER A 676 51.57 12.94 -2.55
C SER A 676 51.21 12.17 -3.82
N THR A 677 52.10 11.33 -4.35
CA THR A 677 51.75 10.46 -5.49
C THR A 677 50.83 9.31 -5.10
N VAL A 678 50.89 8.80 -3.86
CA VAL A 678 50.13 7.65 -3.39
C VAL A 678 48.99 8.05 -2.44
N ALA A 679 49.23 9.02 -1.54
CA ALA A 679 48.19 9.48 -0.62
C ALA A 679 47.23 10.47 -1.28
N GLU A 680 45.99 10.47 -0.85
CA GLU A 680 44.92 11.32 -1.40
C GLU A 680 44.60 12.51 -0.49
N TYR A 681 44.73 12.35 0.83
CA TYR A 681 44.48 13.41 1.80
C TYR A 681 45.73 14.29 1.98
N ALA A 682 45.98 15.11 1.00
CA ALA A 682 47.15 15.97 0.97
C ALA A 682 47.18 17.02 2.10
N ALA A 683 46.02 17.49 2.58
CA ALA A 683 45.98 18.41 3.71
C ALA A 683 46.58 17.79 5.00
N GLY A 684 46.43 16.51 5.24
CA GLY A 684 47.08 15.79 6.33
C GLY A 684 48.59 15.76 6.22
N ILE A 685 49.12 15.67 4.99
CA ILE A 685 50.56 15.78 4.73
C ILE A 685 51.05 17.18 5.09
N GLY A 686 50.36 18.23 4.63
CA GLY A 686 50.67 19.59 4.95
C GLY A 686 50.69 19.89 6.46
N ALA A 687 49.70 19.40 7.16
CA ALA A 687 49.64 19.52 8.63
C ALA A 687 50.85 18.83 9.33
N ALA A 688 51.25 17.64 8.85
CA ALA A 688 52.42 16.96 9.39
C ALA A 688 53.73 17.71 9.08
N VAL A 689 53.83 18.28 7.87
CA VAL A 689 54.98 19.16 7.47
C VAL A 689 55.09 20.34 8.42
N ALA A 690 53.98 20.97 8.81
CA ALA A 690 53.99 22.11 9.75
C ALA A 690 54.51 21.72 11.14
N LYS A 691 54.38 20.45 11.55
CA LYS A 691 54.87 19.92 12.83
C LYS A 691 56.32 19.40 12.78
N LEU A 692 56.95 19.36 11.60
CA LEU A 692 58.32 18.89 11.44
C LEU A 692 59.29 20.08 11.17
N PRO A 693 60.08 20.54 12.19
CA PRO A 693 60.89 21.72 12.04
C PRO A 693 61.90 21.67 10.89
N ALA A 694 62.40 20.48 10.53
CA ALA A 694 63.30 20.27 9.44
C ALA A 694 62.69 20.58 8.05
N MET A 695 61.36 20.65 7.98
CA MET A 695 60.61 20.87 6.75
C MET A 695 59.93 22.26 6.66
N THR A 696 59.76 22.97 7.78
CA THR A 696 59.04 24.27 7.82
C THR A 696 59.67 25.32 6.92
N SER A 697 60.98 25.48 6.95
CA SER A 697 61.68 26.46 6.07
C SER A 697 61.51 26.14 4.60
N TYR A 698 61.55 24.86 4.26
CA TYR A 698 61.28 24.40 2.87
C TYR A 698 59.85 24.72 2.45
N ALA A 699 58.87 24.42 3.36
CA ALA A 699 57.47 24.70 3.07
C ALA A 699 57.18 26.19 2.91
N ASP A 700 57.74 27.05 3.78
CA ASP A 700 57.59 28.51 3.74
C ASP A 700 58.18 29.11 2.41
N GLU A 701 59.26 28.54 1.92
CA GLU A 701 59.87 28.93 0.64
C GLU A 701 59.00 28.56 -0.57
N HIS A 702 58.37 27.39 -0.55
CA HIS A 702 57.57 26.85 -1.67
C HIS A 702 56.07 27.15 -1.54
N LEU A 703 55.63 27.81 -0.47
CA LEU A 703 54.21 27.99 -0.17
C LEU A 703 53.45 28.72 -1.30
N SER A 704 54.04 29.78 -1.87
CA SER A 704 53.41 30.53 -2.96
C SER A 704 53.26 29.69 -4.24
N GLU A 705 54.21 28.78 -4.51
CA GLU A 705 54.18 27.87 -5.64
C GLU A 705 53.02 26.83 -5.44
N TRP A 706 52.93 26.23 -4.26
CA TRP A 706 51.88 25.30 -3.94
C TRP A 706 50.47 25.93 -4.00
N LEU A 707 50.38 27.22 -3.58
CA LEU A 707 49.10 27.97 -3.62
C LEU A 707 48.71 28.44 -5.03
N SER A 708 49.69 28.57 -5.96
CA SER A 708 49.45 29.00 -7.35
C SER A 708 49.33 27.83 -8.33
N THR A 709 49.52 26.58 -7.87
CA THR A 709 49.52 25.44 -8.77
C THR A 709 48.11 25.05 -9.17
N LYS A 710 47.98 24.50 -10.39
CA LYS A 710 46.77 23.88 -10.85
C LYS A 710 46.57 22.43 -10.31
N ASP A 711 47.58 21.85 -9.68
CA ASP A 711 47.50 20.57 -9.02
C ASP A 711 46.77 20.73 -7.68
N GLY A 712 45.52 20.25 -7.63
CA GLY A 712 44.69 20.34 -6.44
C GLY A 712 45.31 19.68 -5.20
N LYS A 713 46.20 18.70 -5.34
CA LYS A 713 46.87 18.04 -4.20
C LYS A 713 47.83 18.96 -3.50
N TYR A 714 48.68 19.68 -4.24
CA TYR A 714 49.60 20.65 -3.63
C TYR A 714 48.85 21.82 -3.02
N LEU A 715 47.76 22.25 -3.63
CA LEU A 715 46.90 23.29 -3.03
C LEU A 715 46.31 22.84 -1.68
N GLU A 716 45.78 21.62 -1.60
CA GLU A 716 45.26 21.08 -0.34
C GLU A 716 46.38 20.85 0.70
N LEU A 717 47.57 20.45 0.26
CA LEU A 717 48.73 20.34 1.12
C LEU A 717 49.08 21.72 1.73
N ALA A 718 49.12 22.76 0.91
CA ALA A 718 49.38 24.14 1.37
C ALA A 718 48.31 24.59 2.38
N LYS A 719 47.04 24.30 2.11
CA LYS A 719 45.95 24.63 3.03
C LYS A 719 46.09 23.91 4.38
N GLY A 720 46.42 22.60 4.37
CA GLY A 720 46.69 21.85 5.58
C GLY A 720 47.87 22.42 6.37
N TYR A 721 48.95 22.85 5.68
CA TYR A 721 50.08 23.48 6.27
C TYR A 721 49.70 24.81 6.96
N ILE A 722 49.00 25.69 6.24
CA ILE A 722 48.54 26.99 6.75
C ILE A 722 47.63 26.81 7.97
N TRP A 723 46.70 25.87 7.90
CA TRP A 723 45.78 25.59 9.00
C TRP A 723 46.52 25.18 10.28
N GLU A 724 47.48 24.26 10.20
CA GLU A 724 48.24 23.81 11.37
C GLU A 724 49.16 24.90 11.91
N ARG A 725 49.74 25.76 11.04
CA ARG A 725 50.52 26.94 11.44
C ARG A 725 49.64 27.97 12.15
N GLN A 726 48.42 28.20 11.68
CA GLN A 726 47.41 29.07 12.32
C GLN A 726 47.00 28.58 13.70
N MET A 727 46.80 27.27 13.86
CA MET A 727 46.47 26.68 15.15
C MET A 727 47.61 26.79 16.17
N ALA A 728 48.86 26.76 15.69
CA ALA A 728 50.04 26.91 16.55
C ALA A 728 50.37 28.38 16.91
N ASP A 729 50.19 29.30 15.96
CA ASP A 729 50.45 30.73 16.09
C ASP A 729 49.53 31.54 15.20
N SER A 730 48.40 31.99 15.74
CA SER A 730 47.36 32.72 15.00
C SER A 730 47.83 34.07 14.47
N ASP A 731 48.74 34.75 15.18
CA ASP A 731 49.26 36.06 14.79
C ASP A 731 50.43 35.94 13.82
N GLY A 732 51.28 34.93 14.02
CA GLY A 732 52.43 34.68 13.16
C GLY A 732 52.07 34.12 11.77
N VAL A 733 50.92 33.43 11.58
CA VAL A 733 50.55 32.89 10.29
C VAL A 733 50.39 33.94 9.20
N LEU A 734 49.90 35.13 9.53
CA LEU A 734 49.75 36.24 8.58
C LEU A 734 51.10 36.78 8.09
N SER A 735 52.19 36.55 8.83
CA SER A 735 53.53 36.94 8.40
C SER A 735 54.05 36.10 7.22
N LEU A 736 53.45 34.95 6.95
CA LEU A 736 53.74 34.11 5.78
C LEU A 736 53.21 34.72 4.49
N LEU A 737 52.21 35.59 4.55
CA LEU A 737 51.61 36.27 3.39
C LEU A 737 52.51 37.37 2.88
N ARG A 738 53.02 37.20 1.66
CA ARG A 738 53.91 38.22 1.04
C ARG A 738 53.14 39.04 0.01
N GLN A 739 53.50 40.30 -0.12
CA GLN A 739 52.84 41.22 -1.07
C GLN A 739 53.10 40.89 -2.53
N ASP A 740 54.24 40.28 -2.82
CA ASP A 740 54.71 39.92 -4.19
C ASP A 740 54.04 38.67 -4.74
N TRP A 741 53.20 37.96 -3.93
CA TRP A 741 52.47 36.80 -4.37
C TRP A 741 51.38 37.15 -5.40
N SER A 742 51.09 36.20 -6.27
CA SER A 742 49.94 36.32 -7.19
C SER A 742 48.62 36.47 -6.45
N ASP A 743 47.65 37.10 -7.09
CA ASP A 743 46.30 37.26 -6.49
C ASP A 743 45.65 35.92 -6.21
N GLU A 744 45.91 34.90 -7.04
CA GLU A 744 45.50 33.52 -6.83
C GLU A 744 46.13 32.90 -5.57
N ALA A 745 47.42 33.06 -5.38
CA ALA A 745 48.08 32.55 -4.17
C ALA A 745 47.55 33.22 -2.89
N LYS A 746 47.33 34.54 -2.95
CA LYS A 746 46.74 35.32 -1.86
C LYS A 746 45.31 34.83 -1.56
N LEU A 747 44.48 34.61 -2.58
CA LEU A 747 43.14 34.10 -2.43
C LEU A 747 43.14 32.71 -1.77
N ASN A 748 43.95 31.79 -2.25
CA ASN A 748 44.07 30.44 -1.71
C ASN A 748 44.62 30.42 -0.28
N PHE A 749 45.55 31.32 0.05
CA PHE A 749 46.04 31.51 1.40
C PHE A 749 44.93 31.98 2.36
N MET A 750 44.18 33.03 1.96
CA MET A 750 43.10 33.56 2.79
C MET A 750 41.94 32.58 2.95
N THR A 751 41.65 31.79 1.92
CA THR A 751 40.62 30.75 2.03
C THR A 751 41.01 29.53 2.87
N ALA A 752 42.30 29.35 3.15
CA ALA A 752 42.79 28.30 4.05
C ALA A 752 42.66 28.70 5.54
N LEU A 753 42.51 30.00 5.84
CA LEU A 753 42.34 30.50 7.21
C LEU A 753 40.88 30.36 7.67
N PRO A 754 40.63 30.21 8.97
CA PRO A 754 39.26 30.10 9.51
C PRO A 754 38.45 31.38 9.31
N LEU A 755 37.11 31.26 9.35
CA LEU A 755 36.20 32.37 9.15
C LEU A 755 36.09 33.26 10.38
N LYS A 756 37.12 34.12 10.60
CA LYS A 756 37.18 35.11 11.69
C LYS A 756 37.20 36.51 11.12
N ARG A 757 36.71 37.47 11.90
CA ARG A 757 36.66 38.90 11.49
C ARG A 757 38.00 39.44 11.04
N GLU A 758 39.07 39.19 11.79
CA GLU A 758 40.42 39.58 11.46
C GLU A 758 40.90 39.14 10.06
N TYR A 759 40.57 37.90 9.68
CA TYR A 759 40.97 37.30 8.41
C TYR A 759 40.15 37.82 7.22
N TRP A 760 38.80 37.96 7.34
CA TRP A 760 38.06 38.53 6.21
C TRP A 760 38.30 40.04 6.01
N GLU A 761 38.60 40.79 7.09
CA GLU A 761 39.03 42.19 6.96
C GLU A 761 40.41 42.27 6.26
N MET A 762 41.34 41.36 6.57
CA MET A 762 42.61 41.25 5.88
C MET A 762 42.40 40.87 4.39
N ALA A 763 41.54 39.87 4.12
CA ALA A 763 41.16 39.45 2.75
C ALA A 763 40.60 40.64 1.93
N LYS A 764 39.76 41.47 2.55
CA LYS A 764 39.21 42.70 1.94
C LYS A 764 40.29 43.74 1.55
N ARG A 765 41.36 43.82 2.34
CA ARG A 765 42.45 44.76 2.11
C ARG A 765 43.50 44.24 1.13
N THR A 766 43.61 42.92 0.99
CA THR A 766 44.74 42.27 0.28
C THR A 766 44.34 41.73 -1.08
N LEU A 767 43.06 41.29 -1.24
CA LEU A 767 42.58 40.71 -2.47
C LEU A 767 41.96 41.73 -3.44
N SER A 768 42.03 41.45 -4.73
CA SER A 768 41.26 42.19 -5.73
C SER A 768 39.76 42.02 -5.50
N VAL A 769 38.92 42.89 -6.07
CA VAL A 769 37.46 42.81 -5.96
C VAL A 769 36.92 41.46 -6.43
N VAL A 770 37.47 40.92 -7.52
CA VAL A 770 37.09 39.65 -8.09
C VAL A 770 37.46 38.49 -7.15
N SER A 771 38.70 38.48 -6.67
CA SER A 771 39.20 37.45 -5.74
C SER A 771 38.55 37.54 -4.37
N PHE A 772 38.11 38.71 -3.93
CA PHE A 772 37.35 38.84 -2.69
C PHE A 772 35.93 38.20 -2.81
N ALA A 773 35.31 38.31 -3.98
CA ALA A 773 34.06 37.58 -4.23
C ALA A 773 34.26 36.04 -4.28
N GLU A 774 35.38 35.58 -4.91
CA GLU A 774 35.75 34.17 -4.92
C GLU A 774 36.12 33.65 -3.52
N TYR A 775 36.73 34.47 -2.67
CA TYR A 775 36.99 34.16 -1.27
C TYR A 775 35.70 33.70 -0.57
N TRP A 776 34.61 34.48 -0.69
CA TRP A 776 33.33 34.12 -0.06
C TRP A 776 32.67 32.87 -0.67
N LYS A 777 32.83 32.61 -1.95
CA LYS A 777 32.33 31.36 -2.58
C LYS A 777 33.03 30.12 -2.02
N ASN A 778 34.34 30.20 -1.83
CA ASN A 778 35.19 29.07 -1.48
C ASN A 778 35.37 28.90 0.03
N GLN A 779 34.99 29.89 0.83
CA GLN A 779 35.19 29.86 2.29
C GLN A 779 34.41 28.71 2.94
N ARG A 780 35.10 28.00 3.81
CA ARG A 780 34.50 27.09 4.77
C ARG A 780 34.01 27.89 5.97
N PHE A 781 32.93 27.53 6.59
CA PHE A 781 32.44 28.20 7.79
C PHE A 781 32.37 27.26 8.98
N ASP A 782 32.68 27.81 10.14
CA ASP A 782 32.47 27.21 11.42
C ASP A 782 31.77 28.25 12.29
N VAL A 783 30.57 27.92 12.76
CA VAL A 783 29.74 28.86 13.54
C VAL A 783 30.38 29.18 14.90
N ASP A 784 31.16 28.25 15.45
CA ASP A 784 31.84 28.44 16.72
C ASP A 784 32.89 29.54 16.71
N LEU A 785 33.27 30.01 15.51
CA LEU A 785 34.22 31.10 15.33
C LEU A 785 33.59 32.50 15.25
N LEU A 786 32.25 32.58 15.15
CA LEU A 786 31.51 33.85 15.14
C LEU A 786 31.12 34.24 16.56
N VAL A 787 31.21 35.52 16.87
CA VAL A 787 31.02 36.03 18.24
C VAL A 787 29.72 36.82 18.41
N SER A 788 29.02 37.18 17.35
CA SER A 788 27.78 37.98 17.41
C SER A 788 26.86 37.74 16.23
N GLY A 789 25.56 38.08 16.43
CA GLY A 789 24.55 38.04 15.36
C GLY A 789 24.81 39.03 14.23
N GLU A 790 25.57 40.13 14.47
CA GLU A 790 26.00 41.05 13.42
C GLU A 790 27.01 40.39 12.50
N GLU A 791 27.97 39.64 13.06
CA GLU A 791 28.95 38.88 12.29
C GLU A 791 28.29 37.78 11.50
N ALA A 792 27.37 37.02 12.13
CA ALA A 792 26.60 35.99 11.43
C ALA A 792 25.79 36.57 10.27
N SER A 793 25.11 37.69 10.48
CA SER A 793 24.36 38.40 9.43
C SER A 793 25.25 38.87 8.31
N TYR A 794 26.43 39.42 8.62
CA TYR A 794 27.41 39.89 7.64
C TYR A 794 27.88 38.72 6.74
N VAL A 795 28.26 37.62 7.35
CA VAL A 795 28.72 36.43 6.60
C VAL A 795 27.58 35.83 5.74
N VAL A 796 26.37 35.71 6.28
CA VAL A 796 25.18 35.20 5.55
C VAL A 796 24.90 36.08 4.33
N GLN A 797 24.92 37.39 4.47
CA GLN A 797 24.71 38.33 3.35
C GLN A 797 25.75 38.16 2.25
N HIS A 798 27.01 37.93 2.59
CA HIS A 798 28.08 37.68 1.62
C HIS A 798 27.90 36.33 0.91
N PHE A 799 27.47 35.29 1.63
CA PHE A 799 27.11 34.02 1.00
C PHE A 799 25.95 34.17 0.02
N LEU A 800 24.90 34.92 0.38
CA LEU A 800 23.78 35.22 -0.53
C LEU A 800 24.23 36.00 -1.77
N TYR A 801 25.08 37.06 -1.57
CA TYR A 801 25.64 37.84 -2.67
C TYR A 801 26.44 36.95 -3.64
N CYS A 802 27.17 35.99 -3.11
CA CYS A 802 27.94 35.01 -3.89
C CYS A 802 27.16 33.80 -4.36
N LYS A 803 25.84 33.78 -4.25
CA LYS A 803 24.94 32.70 -4.64
C LYS A 803 25.21 31.39 -3.89
N GLN A 804 25.71 31.45 -2.65
CA GLN A 804 25.99 30.33 -1.78
C GLN A 804 24.81 30.08 -0.80
N TRP A 805 23.59 29.93 -1.32
CA TRP A 805 22.37 29.86 -0.52
C TRP A 805 22.41 28.74 0.53
N LYS A 806 22.94 27.55 0.20
CA LYS A 806 23.08 26.44 1.17
C LYS A 806 23.88 26.84 2.40
N LYS A 807 25.02 27.49 2.19
CA LYS A 807 25.87 27.96 3.29
C LYS A 807 25.13 29.02 4.10
N ALA A 808 24.44 29.93 3.43
CA ALA A 808 23.62 30.95 4.08
C ALA A 808 22.52 30.38 4.94
N LEU A 809 21.75 29.41 4.41
CA LEU A 809 20.69 28.72 5.13
C LEU A 809 21.22 27.97 6.36
N LEU A 810 22.29 27.19 6.17
CA LEU A 810 22.89 26.41 7.24
C LEU A 810 23.42 27.30 8.35
N LEU A 811 24.16 28.35 7.99
CA LEU A 811 24.71 29.30 8.95
C LEU A 811 23.63 30.04 9.74
N ALA A 812 22.60 30.56 9.02
CA ALA A 812 21.47 31.23 9.68
C ALA A 812 20.71 30.30 10.63
N GLY A 813 20.52 29.02 10.24
CA GLY A 813 19.83 28.04 11.08
C GLY A 813 20.63 27.64 12.31
N VAL A 814 21.94 27.42 12.18
CA VAL A 814 22.82 27.04 13.31
C VAL A 814 23.12 28.24 14.23
N SER A 815 23.14 29.47 13.71
CA SER A 815 23.37 30.67 14.52
C SER A 815 22.31 30.87 15.62
N ILE A 816 21.08 30.39 15.38
CA ILE A 816 20.00 30.40 16.40
C ILE A 816 20.35 29.50 17.57
N ASP A 817 20.87 28.28 17.32
CA ASP A 817 21.25 27.33 18.39
C ASP A 817 22.39 27.85 19.26
N LYS A 818 23.21 28.74 18.71
CA LYS A 818 24.39 29.33 19.37
C LYS A 818 24.09 30.68 20.02
N GLU A 819 22.82 31.11 20.07
CA GLU A 819 22.38 32.38 20.63
C GLU A 819 23.03 33.64 19.96
N ILE A 820 23.52 33.47 18.72
CA ILE A 820 24.07 34.54 17.86
C ILE A 820 23.21 34.67 16.58
N ALA A 821 21.88 34.62 16.75
CA ALA A 821 20.93 34.64 15.62
C ALA A 821 21.16 35.85 14.69
N CYS A 822 21.03 35.61 13.39
CA CYS A 822 21.05 36.66 12.39
C CYS A 822 19.89 37.62 12.55
N SER A 823 20.04 38.87 12.02
CA SER A 823 18.92 39.82 11.97
C SER A 823 17.73 39.27 11.18
N LYS A 824 16.52 39.72 11.52
CA LYS A 824 15.25 39.34 10.82
C LYS A 824 15.37 39.53 9.30
N GLU A 825 15.84 40.69 8.86
CA GLU A 825 16.04 41.03 7.45
C GLU A 825 17.00 40.05 6.74
N THR A 826 18.00 39.59 7.45
CA THR A 826 18.93 38.59 6.90
C THR A 826 18.26 37.22 6.76
N VAL A 827 17.48 36.79 7.78
CA VAL A 827 16.72 35.52 7.74
C VAL A 827 15.65 35.54 6.65
N GLU A 828 14.94 36.67 6.49
CA GLU A 828 13.98 36.88 5.42
C GLU A 828 14.66 36.74 4.04
N LYS A 829 15.81 37.40 3.82
CA LYS A 829 16.57 37.30 2.56
C LYS A 829 17.02 35.87 2.26
N VAL A 830 17.36 35.07 3.28
CA VAL A 830 17.69 33.66 3.12
C VAL A 830 16.48 32.86 2.65
N LEU A 831 15.34 33.03 3.32
CA LEU A 831 14.10 32.27 3.02
C LEU A 831 13.44 32.66 1.69
N LEU A 832 13.61 33.91 1.25
CA LEU A 832 13.07 34.44 -0.01
C LEU A 832 14.08 34.45 -1.17
N TYR A 833 15.25 33.83 -1.03
CA TYR A 833 16.26 33.83 -2.07
C TYR A 833 15.76 33.21 -3.39
N PRO A 834 15.93 33.84 -4.58
CA PRO A 834 15.20 33.46 -5.81
C PRO A 834 15.53 32.09 -6.41
N HIS A 835 16.73 31.55 -6.21
CA HIS A 835 17.22 30.37 -6.94
C HIS A 835 17.20 29.08 -6.13
N ILE A 836 15.99 28.63 -5.67
CA ILE A 836 15.87 27.51 -4.72
C ILE A 836 15.49 26.17 -5.36
N GLN A 837 15.18 26.11 -6.65
CA GLN A 837 14.63 24.91 -7.30
C GLN A 837 15.45 23.62 -7.17
N GLU A 838 16.70 23.67 -6.74
CA GLU A 838 17.61 22.50 -6.68
C GLU A 838 17.62 21.75 -5.32
N PHE A 839 16.74 22.09 -4.34
CA PHE A 839 16.98 21.68 -2.95
C PHE A 839 15.84 20.96 -2.23
N HIS A 840 14.86 20.39 -2.94
CA HIS A 840 13.72 19.70 -2.29
C HIS A 840 14.06 18.39 -1.57
N ASP A 841 15.26 17.81 -1.72
CA ASP A 841 15.52 16.41 -1.35
C ASP A 841 16.26 16.15 -0.05
N SER A 842 16.56 17.13 0.82
CA SER A 842 17.23 16.82 2.09
C SER A 842 16.38 17.15 3.33
N ASN A 843 16.20 16.16 4.21
CA ASN A 843 15.56 16.30 5.53
C ASN A 843 16.18 17.45 6.36
N SER A 844 17.47 17.71 6.19
CA SER A 844 18.19 18.79 6.86
C SER A 844 17.72 20.18 6.40
N CYS A 845 17.44 20.37 5.11
CA CYS A 845 16.92 21.64 4.58
C CYS A 845 15.53 21.94 5.13
N SER A 846 14.64 20.95 5.16
CA SER A 846 13.30 21.06 5.71
C SER A 846 13.33 21.51 7.19
N TYR A 847 14.18 20.87 7.99
CA TYR A 847 14.35 21.24 9.39
C TYR A 847 14.79 22.72 9.55
N LEU A 848 15.81 23.15 8.80
CA LEU A 848 16.33 24.51 8.91
C LEU A 848 15.32 25.57 8.45
N VAL A 849 14.59 25.32 7.38
CA VAL A 849 13.52 26.21 6.92
C VAL A 849 12.41 26.33 7.97
N LYS A 850 11.93 25.20 8.54
CA LYS A 850 10.94 25.20 9.65
C LYS A 850 11.43 26.00 10.86
N LYS A 851 12.70 25.89 11.17
CA LYS A 851 13.34 26.57 12.31
C LYS A 851 13.45 28.09 12.08
N LEU A 852 13.95 28.50 10.91
CA LEU A 852 14.08 29.92 10.58
C LEU A 852 12.71 30.61 10.45
N PHE A 853 11.72 29.91 9.91
CA PHE A 853 10.35 30.40 9.86
C PHE A 853 9.78 30.59 11.26
N GLN A 854 9.96 29.59 12.15
CA GLN A 854 9.54 29.70 13.55
C GLN A 854 10.22 30.89 14.27
N TYR A 855 11.53 31.10 14.00
CA TYR A 855 12.25 32.27 14.54
C TYR A 855 11.61 33.59 14.12
N LEU A 856 11.20 33.74 12.85
CA LEU A 856 10.52 34.94 12.38
C LEU A 856 9.13 35.12 13.04
N VAL A 857 8.41 34.01 13.28
CA VAL A 857 7.11 34.04 13.98
C VAL A 857 7.26 34.45 15.44
N ASP A 858 8.19 33.83 16.15
CA ASP A 858 8.43 34.06 17.59
C ASP A 858 8.92 35.50 17.87
N ASP A 859 9.69 36.08 16.94
CA ASP A 859 10.18 37.45 17.01
C ASP A 859 9.13 38.49 16.56
N GLY A 860 7.91 38.07 16.24
CA GLY A 860 6.77 38.94 15.92
C GLY A 860 6.89 39.67 14.57
N SER A 861 7.48 39.01 13.55
CA SER A 861 7.55 39.56 12.19
C SER A 861 6.16 39.81 11.61
N GLU A 862 6.04 40.84 10.79
CA GLU A 862 4.76 41.23 10.17
C GLU A 862 4.23 40.17 9.21
N LYS A 863 2.89 40.14 9.05
CA LYS A 863 2.23 39.22 8.09
C LYS A 863 2.73 39.41 6.65
N SER A 864 3.07 40.64 6.27
CA SER A 864 3.66 40.98 4.96
C SER A 864 4.96 40.22 4.66
N ILE A 865 5.72 39.85 5.68
CA ILE A 865 6.98 39.08 5.58
C ILE A 865 6.68 37.58 5.68
N LEU A 866 5.88 37.17 6.66
CA LEU A 866 5.60 35.75 6.94
C LEU A 866 4.81 35.08 5.82
N PHE A 867 3.91 35.77 5.17
CA PHE A 867 3.07 35.20 4.12
C PHE A 867 3.87 34.76 2.89
N PRO A 868 4.73 35.58 2.27
CA PRO A 868 5.54 35.15 1.13
C PRO A 868 6.44 33.95 1.46
N VAL A 869 6.98 33.91 2.67
CA VAL A 869 7.79 32.79 3.13
C VAL A 869 6.94 31.52 3.30
N ALA A 870 5.77 31.62 3.95
CA ALA A 870 4.86 30.51 4.12
C ALA A 870 4.35 29.97 2.77
N TRP A 871 4.01 30.86 1.84
CA TRP A 871 3.63 30.50 0.48
C TRP A 871 4.74 29.78 -0.27
N ARG A 872 5.96 30.29 -0.17
CA ARG A 872 7.12 29.70 -0.86
C ARG A 872 7.44 28.29 -0.38
N TRP A 873 7.38 28.09 0.93
CA TRP A 873 7.81 26.86 1.60
C TRP A 873 6.64 26.00 2.10
N TYR A 874 5.45 26.15 1.52
CA TYR A 874 4.24 25.45 1.95
C TYR A 874 4.47 23.93 2.11
N ASP A 875 5.04 23.29 1.09
CA ASP A 875 5.28 21.84 1.07
C ASP A 875 6.20 21.34 2.21
N LEU A 876 7.04 22.22 2.75
CA LEU A 876 7.96 21.92 3.84
C LEU A 876 7.43 22.35 5.22
N LEU A 877 6.62 23.39 5.28
CA LEU A 877 6.13 23.93 6.56
C LEU A 877 4.93 23.16 7.12
N GLU A 878 4.13 22.49 6.27
CA GLU A 878 2.97 21.69 6.66
C GLU A 878 2.06 22.44 7.67
N ASP A 879 1.86 21.86 8.87
CA ASP A 879 1.02 22.44 9.93
C ASP A 879 1.52 23.78 10.48
N LYS A 880 2.76 24.17 10.23
CA LYS A 880 3.31 25.47 10.66
C LYS A 880 2.92 26.61 9.75
N ALA A 881 2.34 26.35 8.59
CA ALA A 881 1.86 27.36 7.66
C ALA A 881 0.50 27.97 8.05
N THR A 882 0.15 27.99 9.35
CA THR A 882 -1.16 28.50 9.85
C THR A 882 -1.47 29.92 9.39
N ILE A 883 -0.47 30.78 9.32
CA ILE A 883 -0.63 32.16 8.85
C ILE A 883 -1.09 32.23 7.40
N LEU A 884 -0.65 31.28 6.57
CA LEU A 884 -1.07 31.17 5.17
C LEU A 884 -2.55 30.80 5.10
N PHE A 885 -2.97 29.79 5.85
CA PHE A 885 -4.36 29.34 5.89
C PHE A 885 -5.29 30.44 6.42
N ASP A 886 -4.92 31.09 7.52
CA ASP A 886 -5.69 32.19 8.11
C ASP A 886 -5.79 33.38 7.13
N SER A 887 -4.75 33.70 6.38
CA SER A 887 -4.75 34.77 5.39
C SER A 887 -5.65 34.44 4.20
N ILE A 888 -5.61 33.20 3.70
CA ILE A 888 -6.49 32.75 2.61
C ILE A 888 -7.94 32.70 3.07
N ALA A 889 -8.21 32.17 4.26
CA ALA A 889 -9.55 32.06 4.83
C ALA A 889 -10.18 33.44 5.16
N SER A 890 -9.38 34.47 5.38
CA SER A 890 -9.85 35.80 5.74
C SER A 890 -9.95 36.80 4.56
N ASP A 891 -9.33 36.47 3.41
CA ASP A 891 -9.32 37.36 2.24
C ASP A 891 -10.03 36.72 1.03
N PRO A 892 -11.28 37.06 0.76
CA PRO A 892 -12.03 36.56 -0.39
C PRO A 892 -11.34 36.79 -1.74
N HIS A 893 -10.72 37.95 -1.92
CA HIS A 893 -10.01 38.27 -3.17
C HIS A 893 -8.80 37.33 -3.41
N PHE A 894 -8.04 37.02 -2.38
CA PHE A 894 -6.90 36.14 -2.47
C PHE A 894 -7.33 34.69 -2.73
N PHE A 895 -8.38 34.22 -2.07
CA PHE A 895 -8.96 32.90 -2.34
C PHE A 895 -9.44 32.79 -3.81
N MET A 896 -10.09 33.83 -4.32
CA MET A 896 -10.53 33.89 -5.72
C MET A 896 -9.38 33.90 -6.71
N MET A 897 -8.30 34.61 -6.41
CA MET A 897 -7.07 34.58 -7.21
C MET A 897 -6.51 33.15 -7.35
N LEU A 898 -6.47 32.37 -6.26
CA LEU A 898 -6.00 30.98 -6.30
C LEU A 898 -6.93 30.09 -7.14
N LEU A 899 -8.25 30.31 -7.08
CA LEU A 899 -9.22 29.58 -7.92
C LEU A 899 -9.02 29.92 -9.41
N VAL A 900 -8.79 31.20 -9.75
CA VAL A 900 -8.53 31.62 -11.15
C VAL A 900 -7.24 30.98 -11.67
N ILE A 901 -6.17 30.99 -10.88
CA ILE A 901 -4.91 30.32 -11.26
C ILE A 901 -5.15 28.82 -11.53
N LEU A 902 -6.02 28.20 -10.76
CA LEU A 902 -6.29 26.77 -10.87
C LEU A 902 -7.18 26.42 -12.07
N TYR A 903 -8.27 27.14 -12.28
CA TYR A 903 -9.32 26.77 -13.22
C TYR A 903 -9.39 27.63 -14.50
N ASN A 904 -8.85 28.84 -14.49
CA ASN A 904 -8.82 29.75 -15.64
C ASN A 904 -7.45 30.45 -15.79
N PRO A 905 -6.38 29.69 -16.10
CA PRO A 905 -5.02 30.22 -16.13
C PRO A 905 -4.80 31.35 -17.16
N ASP A 906 -5.64 31.49 -18.18
CA ASP A 906 -5.55 32.55 -19.19
C ASP A 906 -5.82 33.96 -18.60
N ARG A 907 -6.52 34.03 -17.49
CA ARG A 907 -6.81 35.25 -16.76
C ARG A 907 -5.77 35.67 -15.72
N CYS A 908 -4.67 34.92 -15.62
CA CYS A 908 -3.63 35.14 -14.61
C CYS A 908 -3.01 36.56 -14.68
N LYS A 909 -3.03 37.18 -15.84
CA LYS A 909 -2.51 38.57 -16.05
C LYS A 909 -3.28 39.63 -15.24
N GLU A 910 -4.56 39.41 -14.95
CA GLU A 910 -5.37 40.28 -14.09
C GLU A 910 -4.84 40.33 -12.66
N PHE A 911 -4.09 39.32 -12.24
CA PHE A 911 -3.48 39.20 -10.91
C PHE A 911 -1.94 39.40 -10.93
N GLY A 912 -1.41 39.93 -12.04
CA GLY A 912 0.03 40.25 -12.15
C GLY A 912 0.96 39.10 -12.50
N PHE A 913 0.44 37.97 -12.98
CA PHE A 913 1.25 36.83 -13.43
C PHE A 913 1.33 36.80 -14.96
N GLU A 914 2.52 36.70 -15.53
CA GLU A 914 2.70 36.61 -16.99
C GLU A 914 2.26 35.25 -17.56
N GLN A 915 2.54 34.17 -16.81
CA GLN A 915 2.16 32.79 -17.14
C GLN A 915 1.92 31.98 -15.86
N VAL A 916 1.00 31.02 -15.93
CA VAL A 916 0.75 30.04 -14.87
C VAL A 916 1.46 28.73 -15.26
N THR A 917 2.35 28.26 -14.40
CA THR A 917 3.00 26.95 -14.57
C THR A 917 2.15 25.84 -13.97
N THR A 918 2.31 24.61 -14.47
CA THR A 918 1.68 23.41 -13.89
C THR A 918 2.00 23.24 -12.41
N GLN A 919 3.24 23.54 -12.02
CA GLN A 919 3.65 23.50 -10.62
C GLN A 919 2.89 24.50 -9.75
N MET A 920 2.63 25.70 -10.27
CA MET A 920 1.83 26.71 -9.58
C MET A 920 0.38 26.25 -9.38
N GLN A 921 -0.21 25.63 -10.41
CA GLN A 921 -1.57 25.07 -10.30
C GLN A 921 -1.62 23.93 -9.28
N GLN A 922 -0.67 23.01 -9.28
CA GLN A 922 -0.58 21.92 -8.30
C GLN A 922 -0.50 22.46 -6.87
N LYS A 923 0.28 23.52 -6.66
CA LYS A 923 0.41 24.16 -5.36
C LYS A 923 -0.90 24.85 -4.93
N CYS A 924 -1.56 25.56 -5.84
CA CYS A 924 -2.86 26.15 -5.56
C CYS A 924 -3.88 25.07 -5.16
N LEU A 925 -3.89 23.93 -5.88
CA LEU A 925 -4.77 22.81 -5.58
C LEU A 925 -4.47 22.23 -4.19
N ALA A 926 -3.19 21.99 -3.87
CA ALA A 926 -2.79 21.44 -2.59
C ALA A 926 -3.20 22.35 -1.41
N VAL A 927 -2.97 23.65 -1.56
CA VAL A 927 -3.34 24.64 -0.54
C VAL A 927 -4.85 24.75 -0.37
N LEU A 928 -5.62 24.79 -1.46
CA LEU A 928 -7.09 24.91 -1.41
C LEU A 928 -7.78 23.62 -0.99
N ALA A 929 -7.12 22.47 -1.11
CA ALA A 929 -7.64 21.20 -0.62
C ALA A 929 -7.59 21.09 0.92
N ASP A 930 -6.83 21.94 1.60
CA ASP A 930 -6.82 21.98 3.06
C ASP A 930 -8.07 22.69 3.57
N TRP A 931 -8.87 22.02 4.41
CA TRP A 931 -10.09 22.58 5.01
C TRP A 931 -9.86 23.86 5.82
N LYS A 932 -8.63 24.13 6.27
CA LYS A 932 -8.23 25.35 6.99
C LYS A 932 -8.27 26.59 6.11
N THR A 933 -8.26 26.46 4.80
CA THR A 933 -8.38 27.58 3.85
C THR A 933 -9.82 27.98 3.56
N VAL A 934 -10.81 27.24 4.05
CA VAL A 934 -12.22 27.55 3.86
C VAL A 934 -12.54 28.88 4.54
N PRO A 935 -13.12 29.86 3.82
CA PRO A 935 -13.45 31.17 4.40
C PRO A 935 -14.29 31.06 5.67
N GLY A 936 -13.90 31.79 6.69
CA GLY A 936 -14.53 31.73 8.02
C GLY A 936 -14.11 30.54 8.89
N MET A 937 -13.12 29.74 8.48
CA MET A 937 -12.58 28.68 9.31
C MET A 937 -11.55 29.21 10.30
N HIS A 938 -11.85 29.14 11.58
CA HIS A 938 -10.96 29.55 12.66
C HIS A 938 -10.88 28.48 13.74
N GLY A 939 -9.64 28.06 14.08
CA GLY A 939 -9.41 27.08 15.14
C GLY A 939 -10.17 25.76 14.98
N GLY A 940 -10.45 25.33 13.75
CA GLY A 940 -11.16 24.08 13.45
C GLY A 940 -12.70 24.22 13.54
N LYS A 941 -13.24 25.45 13.64
CA LYS A 941 -14.69 25.70 13.64
C LYS A 941 -15.04 26.68 12.55
N LEU A 942 -16.06 26.35 11.77
CA LEU A 942 -16.62 27.25 10.75
C LEU A 942 -17.53 28.28 11.43
N GLU A 943 -17.30 29.57 11.13
CA GLU A 943 -18.20 30.66 11.50
C GLU A 943 -19.24 30.91 10.39
N PRO A 944 -20.48 30.45 10.53
CA PRO A 944 -21.46 30.46 9.42
C PRO A 944 -21.77 31.86 8.88
N ARG A 945 -21.62 32.88 9.72
CA ARG A 945 -21.88 34.29 9.32
C ARG A 945 -20.79 34.79 8.38
N ILE A 946 -19.52 34.51 8.69
CA ILE A 946 -18.38 34.92 7.87
C ILE A 946 -18.42 34.15 6.53
N PHE A 947 -18.68 32.85 6.59
CA PHE A 947 -18.83 32.03 5.40
C PHE A 947 -19.96 32.52 4.47
N ARG A 948 -21.10 32.89 5.05
CA ARG A 948 -22.25 33.43 4.27
C ARG A 948 -21.89 34.75 3.62
N ASN A 949 -21.30 35.71 4.36
CA ASN A 949 -20.90 37.01 3.82
C ASN A 949 -19.88 36.80 2.67
N TRP A 950 -18.96 35.87 2.84
CA TRP A 950 -17.98 35.51 1.80
C TRP A 950 -18.68 34.95 0.54
N MET A 951 -19.65 34.07 0.69
CA MET A 951 -20.44 33.54 -0.45
C MET A 951 -21.21 34.66 -1.18
N GLU A 952 -21.73 35.64 -0.46
CA GLU A 952 -22.40 36.80 -1.07
C GLU A 952 -21.42 37.69 -1.85
N GLU A 953 -20.17 37.80 -1.41
CA GLU A 953 -19.12 38.51 -2.15
C GLU A 953 -18.70 37.75 -3.39
N VAL A 954 -18.54 36.43 -3.29
CA VAL A 954 -18.22 35.54 -4.42
C VAL A 954 -19.32 35.60 -5.50
N ASP A 955 -20.58 35.57 -5.11
CA ASP A 955 -21.71 35.69 -6.06
C ASP A 955 -21.71 37.02 -6.82
N LYS A 956 -21.24 38.11 -6.21
CA LYS A 956 -21.02 39.38 -6.88
C LYS A 956 -19.87 39.36 -7.90
N GLU A 957 -18.84 38.56 -7.63
CA GLU A 957 -17.66 38.39 -8.49
C GLU A 957 -17.81 37.25 -9.53
N LYS A 958 -18.89 36.44 -9.44
CA LYS A 958 -19.12 35.24 -10.26
C LYS A 958 -19.19 35.53 -11.75
N GLU A 959 -19.66 36.72 -12.16
CA GLU A 959 -19.64 37.14 -13.55
C GLU A 959 -18.22 37.52 -14.05
N ARG A 960 -17.27 37.70 -13.13
CA ARG A 960 -15.86 37.97 -13.43
C ARG A 960 -14.97 36.74 -13.40
N LEU A 961 -15.47 35.62 -12.82
CA LEU A 961 -14.83 34.32 -12.85
C LEU A 961 -15.13 33.57 -14.14
#